data_b88c624a6a169875a8c6b3fe1ff987d1
#
_entry.id   b88c624a6a169875a8c6b3fe1ff987d1
#
_cell.length_a   1.000
_cell.length_b   1.000
_cell.length_c   1.000
_cell.angle_alpha   90.00
_cell.angle_beta   90.00
_cell.angle_gamma   90.00
#
_symmetry.space_group_name_H-M   'P 1'
#
loop_
_entity.id
_entity.type
_entity.pdbx_description
1 polymer ?
#
loop_
_entity_poly.entity_id
_entity_poly.type
_entity_poly.pdbx_seq_one_letter_code
_entity_poly.pdbx_strand_id
1 'polypeptide(L)'
;MEYASKDIRNILVAGHAGCGKTTLTESLLYLSGATERMGRVEDGTTASDFDPEEARRKASLNSSVIPVESNGTKFNLIDVPGLFDFETGAAEGITAAESVLICVSGRSGVTVGAEKAYKLALKNNKARMVFVTKSDLENSDYFKILEQLKIKFGPSICPCVVPARLDDGTVAYINLFSQKAFKYESGKQVQIDLPDIGHRFEGLIQAMYEAIAETDETLMEKFFEGEPFTTEEIVTGMAAGVRTGQITPVFCGSAVNLQALDMLLYNMKELLPSAATAAVVGENADSEPVEITVDDTAPTCAYVFKTVADPFVGKLSFIKVLSGKLSATSNVINARTGQPERLGKTLTVCGKKQTDTPAIVAGDIGAVAKLATAKTGDTLCDPARVVTLPAPSYPVACYRMAVRVAKKGDEGKVSGALARLIEEDPAISFTVDPETKQQIISGLGTQHLEVAVAKLKNKFGVEITLEVPRVPYRESIRKSCKAQGRHKKQTGGHGQFGDVWIQFEPIPGEDVEFAENVFGGSVPKNFFPAVEKGVRQAAQHGVLAGYPMVGLKATLLDGSYHPVDSSEMAFIMAAKLSYKAAIPAAGPVLLAPIGTLTAHVPAANPGDIMGEVTKRRGRVLGMNPDEDGEQVVEAEVPMSEMQDFTTFLRQLTQGRGWFTFDFVRYETLPQMLEAKVIEQAKALGNFAEEEA
;
A
#
# COMPACT_ATOMS: atom_id res chain seq x y z
N MET A 1 12.04 32.14 -6.20
CA MET A 1 13.43 32.36 -5.69
C MET A 1 14.16 31.05 -5.65
N GLU A 2 15.49 31.03 -5.83
CA GLU A 2 16.31 29.83 -5.56
C GLU A 2 16.68 29.86 -4.08
N TYR A 3 16.32 28.80 -3.34
CA TYR A 3 16.61 28.66 -1.92
C TYR A 3 17.88 27.82 -1.74
N ALA A 4 18.72 28.16 -0.77
CA ALA A 4 19.82 27.28 -0.37
C ALA A 4 19.26 26.10 0.45
N SER A 5 19.93 24.96 0.41
CA SER A 5 19.49 23.74 1.11
C SER A 5 19.26 23.93 2.62
N LYS A 6 20.02 24.82 3.27
CA LYS A 6 19.84 25.20 4.69
C LYS A 6 18.51 25.90 4.96
N ASP A 7 17.92 26.54 3.95
CA ASP A 7 16.66 27.31 4.03
C ASP A 7 15.47 26.50 3.49
N ILE A 8 15.65 25.19 3.22
CA ILE A 8 14.62 24.27 2.78
C ILE A 8 14.26 23.31 3.91
N ARG A 9 12.96 23.04 4.07
CA ARG A 9 12.41 22.03 4.98
C ARG A 9 11.45 21.12 4.21
N ASN A 10 11.73 19.83 4.11
CA ASN A 10 10.83 18.86 3.52
C ASN A 10 10.11 18.12 4.64
N ILE A 11 8.80 18.29 4.72
CA ILE A 11 7.99 17.87 5.87
C ILE A 11 6.83 17.03 5.39
N LEU A 12 6.76 15.79 5.88
CA LEU A 12 5.59 14.92 5.70
C LEU A 12 4.51 15.35 6.69
N VAL A 13 3.32 15.72 6.21
CA VAL A 13 2.16 16.05 7.05
C VAL A 13 1.27 14.81 7.16
N ALA A 14 1.36 14.12 8.29
CA ALA A 14 0.74 12.81 8.49
C ALA A 14 -0.22 12.78 9.70
N GLY A 15 -1.06 11.75 9.79
CA GLY A 15 -2.05 11.58 10.87
C GLY A 15 -3.34 10.95 10.35
N HIS A 16 -4.31 10.74 11.22
CA HIS A 16 -5.57 10.06 10.90
C HIS A 16 -6.46 10.84 9.94
N ALA A 17 -7.39 10.16 9.28
CA ALA A 17 -8.42 10.81 8.47
C ALA A 17 -9.25 11.78 9.33
N GLY A 18 -9.50 12.99 8.80
CA GLY A 18 -10.29 14.01 9.48
C GLY A 18 -9.58 14.73 10.66
N CYS A 19 -8.30 14.46 10.93
CA CYS A 19 -7.55 15.19 11.96
C CYS A 19 -7.17 16.62 11.55
N GLY A 20 -7.34 17.04 10.29
CA GLY A 20 -7.14 18.40 9.83
C GLY A 20 -5.80 18.66 9.12
N LYS A 21 -5.12 17.64 8.60
CA LYS A 21 -3.86 17.76 7.83
C LYS A 21 -3.98 18.72 6.65
N THR A 22 -4.87 18.40 5.71
CA THR A 22 -5.11 19.21 4.51
C THR A 22 -5.58 20.61 4.85
N THR A 23 -6.45 20.77 5.86
CA THR A 23 -6.86 22.10 6.34
C THR A 23 -5.67 22.89 6.89
N LEU A 24 -4.76 22.23 7.64
CA LEU A 24 -3.54 22.86 8.14
C LEU A 24 -2.62 23.27 6.98
N THR A 25 -2.37 22.38 6.04
CA THR A 25 -1.54 22.64 4.85
C THR A 25 -2.09 23.82 4.05
N GLU A 26 -3.40 23.86 3.82
CA GLU A 26 -4.09 24.95 3.12
C GLU A 26 -4.01 26.28 3.86
N SER A 27 -4.14 26.25 5.19
CA SER A 27 -4.02 27.45 6.02
C SER A 27 -2.61 28.03 6.00
N LEU A 28 -1.58 27.18 6.05
CA LEU A 28 -0.18 27.60 5.94
C LEU A 28 0.12 28.18 4.55
N LEU A 29 -0.42 27.58 3.49
CA LEU A 29 -0.31 28.10 2.13
C LEU A 29 -1.00 29.47 1.99
N TYR A 30 -2.17 29.65 2.59
CA TYR A 30 -2.87 30.93 2.61
C TYR A 30 -2.08 32.01 3.38
N LEU A 31 -1.56 31.68 4.56
CA LEU A 31 -0.76 32.61 5.38
C LEU A 31 0.54 33.04 4.70
N SER A 32 1.11 32.20 3.83
CA SER A 32 2.29 32.58 3.03
C SER A 32 1.98 33.60 1.93
N GLY A 33 0.69 33.90 1.69
CA GLY A 33 0.25 34.77 0.60
C GLY A 33 0.32 34.14 -0.80
N ALA A 34 0.55 32.83 -0.90
CA ALA A 34 0.61 32.12 -2.17
C ALA A 34 -0.77 31.93 -2.82
N THR A 35 -1.85 32.08 -2.03
CA THR A 35 -3.23 32.03 -2.48
C THR A 35 -4.03 33.23 -1.93
N GLU A 36 -4.95 33.74 -2.74
CA GLU A 36 -5.82 34.86 -2.34
C GLU A 36 -6.96 34.43 -1.40
N ARG A 37 -7.31 33.15 -1.44
CA ARG A 37 -8.39 32.55 -0.63
C ARG A 37 -7.91 31.23 -0.07
N MET A 38 -8.28 30.96 1.17
CA MET A 38 -8.06 29.67 1.80
C MET A 38 -9.07 28.66 1.25
N GLY A 39 -8.59 27.57 0.67
CA GLY A 39 -9.44 26.47 0.22
C GLY A 39 -10.04 25.71 1.39
N ARG A 40 -11.12 24.96 1.12
CA ARG A 40 -11.84 24.16 2.13
C ARG A 40 -12.10 22.75 1.60
N VAL A 41 -11.85 21.78 2.44
CA VAL A 41 -12.07 20.36 2.09
C VAL A 41 -13.54 20.09 1.81
N GLU A 42 -14.43 20.67 2.61
CA GLU A 42 -15.89 20.53 2.45
C GLU A 42 -16.40 21.05 1.11
N ASP A 43 -15.73 22.04 0.56
CA ASP A 43 -16.10 22.69 -0.71
C ASP A 43 -15.32 22.10 -1.90
N GLY A 44 -14.33 21.21 -1.66
CA GLY A 44 -13.47 20.62 -2.70
C GLY A 44 -12.59 21.67 -3.41
N THR A 45 -12.14 22.70 -2.69
CA THR A 45 -11.40 23.86 -3.24
C THR A 45 -9.96 23.94 -2.75
N THR A 46 -9.45 22.93 -2.04
CA THR A 46 -8.08 22.89 -1.54
C THR A 46 -7.06 22.68 -2.66
N ALA A 47 -5.85 23.17 -2.48
CA ALA A 47 -4.75 22.95 -3.41
C ALA A 47 -4.26 21.49 -3.38
N SER A 48 -4.33 20.83 -2.23
CA SER A 48 -3.90 19.43 -2.05
C SER A 48 -4.83 18.43 -2.74
N ASP A 49 -6.15 18.54 -2.49
CA ASP A 49 -7.16 17.57 -2.94
C ASP A 49 -7.78 18.02 -4.26
N PHE A 50 -7.02 17.97 -5.34
CA PHE A 50 -7.44 18.48 -6.65
C PHE A 50 -7.97 17.39 -7.60
N ASP A 51 -7.84 16.11 -7.25
CA ASP A 51 -8.43 15.00 -8.02
C ASP A 51 -9.98 15.05 -7.86
N PRO A 52 -10.76 14.86 -8.93
CA PRO A 52 -12.23 14.83 -8.83
C PRO A 52 -12.78 13.84 -7.80
N GLU A 53 -12.10 12.70 -7.59
CA GLU A 53 -12.51 11.73 -6.58
C GLU A 53 -12.22 12.23 -5.14
N GLU A 54 -11.14 12.99 -4.92
CA GLU A 54 -10.85 13.64 -3.64
C GLU A 54 -11.92 14.69 -3.30
N ALA A 55 -12.23 15.56 -4.25
CA ALA A 55 -13.29 16.56 -4.10
C ALA A 55 -14.66 15.92 -3.83
N ARG A 56 -15.00 14.82 -4.54
CA ARG A 56 -16.25 14.08 -4.35
C ARG A 56 -16.35 13.40 -2.99
N ARG A 57 -15.25 12.79 -2.53
CA ARG A 57 -15.18 12.05 -1.27
C ARG A 57 -14.87 12.94 -0.08
N LYS A 58 -14.45 14.19 -0.31
CA LYS A 58 -14.00 15.16 0.70
C LYS A 58 -12.88 14.58 1.58
N ALA A 59 -11.95 13.91 0.94
CA ALA A 59 -10.83 13.24 1.58
C ALA A 59 -9.67 13.08 0.60
N SER A 60 -8.45 13.26 1.10
CA SER A 60 -7.22 13.03 0.33
C SER A 60 -7.08 11.54 0.00
N LEU A 61 -6.78 11.25 -1.26
CA LEU A 61 -6.53 9.90 -1.80
C LEU A 61 -5.11 9.77 -2.34
N ASN A 62 -4.47 10.88 -2.67
CA ASN A 62 -3.09 10.96 -3.16
C ASN A 62 -2.27 11.86 -2.24
N SER A 63 -0.95 11.67 -2.23
CA SER A 63 -0.05 12.65 -1.62
C SER A 63 0.09 13.86 -2.53
N SER A 64 0.18 15.06 -1.93
CA SER A 64 0.36 16.32 -2.65
C SER A 64 1.53 17.11 -2.08
N VAL A 65 2.34 17.71 -2.96
CA VAL A 65 3.44 18.61 -2.57
C VAL A 65 2.94 20.03 -2.61
N ILE A 66 3.03 20.72 -1.48
CA ILE A 66 2.58 22.12 -1.31
C ILE A 66 3.74 22.94 -0.77
N PRO A 67 4.43 23.70 -1.63
CA PRO A 67 5.48 24.59 -1.20
C PRO A 67 4.89 25.84 -0.52
N VAL A 68 5.33 26.09 0.70
CA VAL A 68 4.98 27.26 1.53
C VAL A 68 6.24 28.07 1.77
N GLU A 69 6.23 29.33 1.41
CA GLU A 69 7.36 30.24 1.60
C GLU A 69 7.06 31.20 2.75
N SER A 70 7.87 31.19 3.80
CA SER A 70 7.71 32.06 4.96
C SER A 70 9.06 32.40 5.59
N ASN A 71 9.26 33.66 5.93
CA ASN A 71 10.43 34.14 6.65
C ASN A 71 11.78 33.68 6.08
N GLY A 72 11.90 33.70 4.74
CA GLY A 72 13.11 33.26 4.01
C GLY A 72 13.34 31.76 3.98
N THR A 73 12.37 30.98 4.40
CA THR A 73 12.41 29.51 4.38
C THR A 73 11.34 28.96 3.43
N LYS A 74 11.71 27.95 2.66
CA LYS A 74 10.81 27.15 1.82
C LYS A 74 10.46 25.86 2.53
N PHE A 75 9.19 25.69 2.85
CA PHE A 75 8.65 24.44 3.39
C PHE A 75 7.98 23.67 2.26
N ASN A 76 8.51 22.51 1.89
CA ASN A 76 7.84 21.58 1.01
C ASN A 76 6.97 20.67 1.89
N LEU A 77 5.69 21.01 2.04
CA LEU A 77 4.73 20.21 2.79
C LEU A 77 4.25 19.08 1.89
N ILE A 78 4.46 17.83 2.31
CA ILE A 78 3.95 16.64 1.63
C ILE A 78 2.71 16.20 2.40
N ASP A 79 1.54 16.66 1.95
CA ASP A 79 0.25 16.31 2.54
C ASP A 79 -0.17 14.90 2.07
N VAL A 80 -0.36 13.98 3.02
CA VAL A 80 -0.65 12.57 2.70
C VAL A 80 -2.03 12.14 3.19
N PRO A 81 -2.67 11.17 2.51
CA PRO A 81 -3.93 10.60 2.93
C PRO A 81 -3.89 10.07 4.37
N GLY A 82 -5.00 10.21 5.07
CA GLY A 82 -5.14 9.67 6.43
C GLY A 82 -5.99 8.39 6.51
N LEU A 83 -6.56 7.96 5.39
CA LEU A 83 -7.27 6.69 5.25
C LEU A 83 -6.26 5.57 4.98
N PHE A 84 -6.42 4.44 5.65
CA PHE A 84 -5.49 3.30 5.55
C PHE A 84 -5.49 2.61 4.18
N ASP A 85 -6.52 2.82 3.37
CA ASP A 85 -6.57 2.35 2.00
C ASP A 85 -5.62 3.11 1.04
N PHE A 86 -5.02 4.23 1.49
CA PHE A 86 -4.17 5.10 0.68
C PHE A 86 -2.80 5.39 1.34
N GLU A 87 -2.29 4.45 2.13
CA GLU A 87 -1.00 4.58 2.82
C GLU A 87 0.21 4.65 1.86
N THR A 88 0.03 4.29 0.60
CA THR A 88 1.06 4.42 -0.45
C THR A 88 1.67 5.81 -0.48
N GLY A 89 0.84 6.86 -0.36
CA GLY A 89 1.32 8.24 -0.36
C GLY A 89 2.23 8.59 0.82
N ALA A 90 2.03 7.97 2.00
CA ALA A 90 2.91 8.14 3.15
C ALA A 90 4.24 7.40 2.95
N ALA A 91 4.21 6.19 2.36
CA ALA A 91 5.42 5.43 2.03
C ALA A 91 6.30 6.14 0.99
N GLU A 92 5.69 6.83 0.02
CA GLU A 92 6.41 7.67 -0.95
C GLU A 92 6.96 8.95 -0.29
N GLY A 93 6.10 9.68 0.41
CA GLY A 93 6.44 11.00 0.96
C GLY A 93 7.53 10.96 2.03
N ILE A 94 7.61 9.89 2.84
CA ILE A 94 8.64 9.76 3.88
C ILE A 94 10.05 9.68 3.32
N THR A 95 10.22 9.17 2.09
CA THR A 95 11.52 9.07 1.43
C THR A 95 12.04 10.46 1.01
N ALA A 96 11.14 11.40 0.75
CA ALA A 96 11.48 12.76 0.36
C ALA A 96 11.58 13.74 1.54
N ALA A 97 11.06 13.38 2.73
CA ALA A 97 11.02 14.25 3.90
C ALA A 97 12.19 14.03 4.86
N GLU A 98 12.66 15.09 5.54
CA GLU A 98 13.55 15.01 6.69
C GLU A 98 12.76 14.94 8.00
N SER A 99 11.52 15.43 8.00
CA SER A 99 10.71 15.55 9.21
C SER A 99 9.27 15.11 8.99
N VAL A 100 8.60 14.73 10.06
CA VAL A 100 7.17 14.40 10.06
C VAL A 100 6.42 15.31 11.02
N LEU A 101 5.45 16.04 10.50
CA LEU A 101 4.46 16.80 11.27
C LEU A 101 3.23 15.93 11.50
N ILE A 102 3.06 15.46 12.72
CA ILE A 102 1.98 14.52 13.10
C ILE A 102 0.78 15.33 13.58
N CYS A 103 -0.29 15.35 12.79
CA CYS A 103 -1.52 16.04 13.17
C CYS A 103 -2.40 15.14 14.04
N VAL A 104 -2.76 15.67 15.21
CA VAL A 104 -3.68 15.04 16.18
C VAL A 104 -4.88 15.94 16.39
N SER A 105 -6.09 15.43 16.28
CA SER A 105 -7.30 16.22 16.47
C SER A 105 -7.55 16.51 17.95
N GLY A 106 -7.72 17.77 18.32
CA GLY A 106 -8.11 18.22 19.65
C GLY A 106 -9.41 17.58 20.16
N ARG A 107 -10.27 17.12 19.24
CA ARG A 107 -11.53 16.46 19.54
C ARG A 107 -11.39 14.94 19.75
N SER A 108 -10.62 14.28 18.90
CA SER A 108 -10.55 12.80 18.86
C SER A 108 -9.36 12.24 19.64
N GLY A 109 -8.38 13.09 20.01
CA GLY A 109 -7.16 12.66 20.67
C GLY A 109 -6.24 11.82 19.79
N VAL A 110 -5.40 11.01 20.43
CA VAL A 110 -4.45 10.13 19.76
C VAL A 110 -5.17 8.95 19.14
N THR A 111 -5.10 8.83 17.83
CA THR A 111 -5.77 7.81 17.02
C THR A 111 -4.75 6.91 16.33
N VAL A 112 -5.20 5.78 15.79
CA VAL A 112 -4.35 4.82 15.08
C VAL A 112 -3.51 5.47 13.97
N GLY A 113 -4.09 6.44 13.22
CA GLY A 113 -3.33 7.13 12.18
C GLY A 113 -2.19 7.98 12.71
N ALA A 114 -2.32 8.56 13.92
CA ALA A 114 -1.22 9.25 14.60
C ALA A 114 -0.15 8.25 15.09
N GLU A 115 -0.55 7.10 15.63
CA GLU A 115 0.38 6.03 16.02
C GLU A 115 1.18 5.51 14.82
N LYS A 116 0.52 5.26 13.68
CA LYS A 116 1.19 4.82 12.44
C LYS A 116 2.15 5.89 11.92
N ALA A 117 1.75 7.16 11.92
CA ALA A 117 2.64 8.27 11.50
C ALA A 117 3.89 8.38 12.39
N TYR A 118 3.73 8.21 13.71
CA TYR A 118 4.84 8.21 14.64
C TYR A 118 5.78 7.02 14.43
N LYS A 119 5.23 5.80 14.29
CA LYS A 119 6.02 4.59 13.97
C LYS A 119 6.76 4.72 12.62
N LEU A 120 6.08 5.26 11.58
CA LEU A 120 6.69 5.50 10.28
C LEU A 120 7.90 6.45 10.38
N ALA A 121 7.77 7.52 11.15
CA ALA A 121 8.86 8.46 11.40
C ALA A 121 10.03 7.80 12.15
N LEU A 122 9.74 7.00 13.18
CA LEU A 122 10.75 6.24 13.93
C LEU A 122 11.52 5.27 13.04
N LYS A 123 10.80 4.43 12.28
CA LYS A 123 11.39 3.42 11.40
C LYS A 123 12.32 4.02 10.34
N ASN A 124 12.03 5.25 9.92
CA ASN A 124 12.82 5.98 8.91
C ASN A 124 13.78 7.01 9.53
N ASN A 125 14.00 7.01 10.84
CA ASN A 125 14.86 7.95 11.57
C ASN A 125 14.61 9.41 11.24
N LYS A 126 13.30 9.80 11.13
CA LYS A 126 12.90 11.18 10.82
C LYS A 126 12.61 11.98 12.09
N ALA A 127 12.98 13.25 12.07
CA ALA A 127 12.59 14.20 13.10
C ALA A 127 11.05 14.29 13.19
N ARG A 128 10.51 14.46 14.41
CA ARG A 128 9.08 14.43 14.67
C ARG A 128 8.63 15.72 15.36
N MET A 129 7.47 16.21 14.97
CA MET A 129 6.75 17.29 15.61
C MET A 129 5.27 16.95 15.65
N VAL A 130 4.59 17.23 16.75
CA VAL A 130 3.14 17.02 16.88
C VAL A 130 2.43 18.36 16.84
N PHE A 131 1.33 18.43 16.06
CA PHE A 131 0.42 19.56 16.06
C PHE A 131 -0.99 19.13 16.44
N VAL A 132 -1.47 19.61 17.59
CA VAL A 132 -2.85 19.38 18.05
C VAL A 132 -3.74 20.40 17.36
N THR A 133 -4.48 19.95 16.35
CA THR A 133 -5.43 20.76 15.59
C THR A 133 -6.74 20.95 16.34
N LYS A 134 -7.58 21.89 15.90
CA LYS A 134 -8.93 22.11 16.46
C LYS A 134 -8.93 22.40 17.97
N SER A 135 -7.88 23.03 18.49
CA SER A 135 -7.75 23.35 19.91
C SER A 135 -8.71 24.47 20.37
N ASP A 136 -9.31 25.18 19.43
CA ASP A 136 -10.34 26.20 19.62
C ASP A 136 -11.72 25.65 19.94
N LEU A 137 -12.00 24.38 19.66
CA LEU A 137 -13.31 23.79 19.89
C LEU A 137 -13.59 23.57 21.38
N GLU A 138 -14.85 23.75 21.80
CA GLU A 138 -15.28 23.60 23.21
C GLU A 138 -14.98 22.22 23.80
N ASN A 139 -15.07 21.17 22.97
CA ASN A 139 -14.82 19.78 23.36
C ASN A 139 -13.38 19.32 23.11
N SER A 140 -12.45 20.26 22.92
CA SER A 140 -11.01 19.97 22.86
C SER A 140 -10.42 19.97 24.27
N ASP A 141 -9.73 18.88 24.64
CA ASP A 141 -9.01 18.75 25.89
C ASP A 141 -7.52 18.47 25.60
N TYR A 142 -6.76 19.54 25.48
CA TYR A 142 -5.33 19.48 25.16
C TYR A 142 -4.54 18.67 26.20
N PHE A 143 -4.80 18.87 27.49
CA PHE A 143 -4.01 18.21 28.53
C PHE A 143 -4.26 16.71 28.58
N LYS A 144 -5.50 16.28 28.36
CA LYS A 144 -5.82 14.86 28.20
C LYS A 144 -5.10 14.25 26.96
N ILE A 145 -5.03 15.00 25.88
CA ILE A 145 -4.32 14.57 24.66
C ILE A 145 -2.82 14.49 24.92
N LEU A 146 -2.25 15.46 25.66
CA LEU A 146 -0.84 15.44 26.04
C LEU A 146 -0.49 14.19 26.86
N GLU A 147 -1.35 13.82 27.83
CA GLU A 147 -1.19 12.58 28.59
C GLU A 147 -1.29 11.33 27.69
N GLN A 148 -2.23 11.31 26.75
CA GLN A 148 -2.31 10.21 25.77
C GLN A 148 -1.05 10.11 24.91
N LEU A 149 -0.49 11.24 24.47
CA LEU A 149 0.77 11.29 23.70
C LEU A 149 1.92 10.71 24.53
N LYS A 150 2.05 11.12 25.82
CA LYS A 150 3.09 10.60 26.72
C LYS A 150 2.96 9.10 26.97
N ILE A 151 1.73 8.62 27.21
CA ILE A 151 1.47 7.18 27.41
C ILE A 151 1.84 6.37 26.15
N LYS A 152 1.52 6.89 24.97
CA LYS A 152 1.69 6.16 23.70
C LYS A 152 3.11 6.27 23.12
N PHE A 153 3.75 7.43 23.25
CA PHE A 153 5.01 7.75 22.59
C PHE A 153 6.17 7.97 23.55
N GLY A 154 5.90 7.91 24.85
CA GLY A 154 6.93 7.95 25.88
C GLY A 154 7.40 9.35 26.28
N PRO A 155 8.55 9.43 26.95
CA PRO A 155 9.05 10.66 27.58
C PRO A 155 9.52 11.72 26.58
N SER A 156 9.76 11.36 25.32
CA SER A 156 10.19 12.33 24.29
C SER A 156 9.17 13.44 24.03
N ILE A 157 7.93 13.29 24.46
CA ILE A 157 6.82 14.25 24.24
C ILE A 157 7.01 15.49 25.11
N CYS A 158 7.32 16.62 24.45
CA CYS A 158 7.59 17.89 25.10
C CYS A 158 6.60 18.97 24.63
N PRO A 159 5.70 19.48 25.48
CA PRO A 159 4.80 20.58 25.12
C PRO A 159 5.58 21.90 24.93
N CYS A 160 5.25 22.63 23.86
CA CYS A 160 5.91 23.90 23.52
C CYS A 160 4.93 25.09 23.43
N VAL A 161 3.71 24.80 22.95
CA VAL A 161 2.60 25.76 22.95
C VAL A 161 1.38 25.09 23.53
N VAL A 162 0.77 25.73 24.53
CA VAL A 162 -0.40 25.19 25.22
C VAL A 162 -1.59 26.15 25.15
N PRO A 163 -2.83 25.67 24.97
CA PRO A 163 -4.00 26.51 24.94
C PRO A 163 -4.48 26.84 26.38
N ALA A 164 -4.97 28.03 26.57
CA ALA A 164 -5.67 28.46 27.78
C ALA A 164 -7.01 29.07 27.38
N ARG A 165 -8.10 28.60 27.97
CA ARG A 165 -9.44 29.16 27.75
C ARG A 165 -9.63 30.38 28.67
N LEU A 166 -9.98 31.51 28.06
CA LEU A 166 -10.26 32.75 28.79
C LEU A 166 -11.72 32.80 29.27
N ASP A 167 -12.02 33.74 30.19
CA ASP A 167 -13.37 33.91 30.76
C ASP A 167 -14.42 34.27 29.71
N ASP A 168 -14.01 34.92 28.62
CA ASP A 168 -14.86 35.30 27.49
C ASP A 168 -15.15 34.08 26.52
N GLY A 169 -14.61 32.89 26.84
CA GLY A 169 -14.72 31.71 26.04
C GLY A 169 -13.74 31.62 24.88
N THR A 170 -12.94 32.61 24.62
CA THR A 170 -11.88 32.58 23.59
C THR A 170 -10.69 31.72 24.06
N VAL A 171 -9.84 31.31 23.12
CA VAL A 171 -8.66 30.49 23.42
C VAL A 171 -7.42 31.37 23.21
N ALA A 172 -6.61 31.48 24.25
CA ALA A 172 -5.25 32.00 24.18
C ALA A 172 -4.25 30.87 24.04
N TYR A 173 -3.09 31.15 23.48
CA TYR A 173 -1.98 30.21 23.29
C TYR A 173 -0.76 30.69 24.05
N ILE A 174 -0.26 29.91 24.97
CA ILE A 174 0.91 30.18 25.79
C ILE A 174 2.12 29.53 25.12
N ASN A 175 3.08 30.37 24.72
CA ASN A 175 4.37 29.90 24.21
C ASN A 175 5.31 29.69 25.40
N LEU A 176 5.69 28.45 25.66
CA LEU A 176 6.51 28.07 26.81
C LEU A 176 7.97 28.56 26.68
N PHE A 177 8.48 28.71 25.45
CA PHE A 177 9.85 29.23 25.25
C PHE A 177 10.01 30.69 25.71
N SER A 178 9.06 31.51 25.33
CA SER A 178 9.07 32.96 25.69
C SER A 178 8.29 33.28 26.96
N GLN A 179 7.54 32.30 27.49
CA GLN A 179 6.63 32.44 28.63
C GLN A 179 5.60 33.56 28.43
N LYS A 180 5.11 33.73 27.19
CA LYS A 180 4.15 34.75 26.81
C LYS A 180 2.87 34.13 26.29
N ALA A 181 1.75 34.85 26.52
CA ALA A 181 0.44 34.43 26.02
C ALA A 181 -0.06 35.32 24.91
N PHE A 182 -0.75 34.73 23.97
CA PHE A 182 -1.26 35.41 22.79
C PHE A 182 -2.69 34.99 22.50
N LYS A 183 -3.55 35.92 22.17
CA LYS A 183 -4.85 35.66 21.52
C LYS A 183 -4.80 36.09 20.06
N TYR A 184 -5.75 35.59 19.29
CA TYR A 184 -5.82 35.90 17.86
C TYR A 184 -7.10 36.68 17.54
N GLU A 185 -6.96 37.85 16.94
CA GLU A 185 -8.07 38.66 16.46
C GLU A 185 -7.96 38.79 14.93
N SER A 186 -8.96 38.26 14.22
CA SER A 186 -8.93 38.24 12.74
C SER A 186 -7.63 37.66 12.15
N GLY A 187 -7.11 36.59 12.77
CA GLY A 187 -5.86 35.94 12.37
C GLY A 187 -4.56 36.65 12.74
N LYS A 188 -4.65 37.80 13.46
CA LYS A 188 -3.48 38.54 13.94
C LYS A 188 -3.21 38.26 15.42
N GLN A 189 -1.96 38.02 15.72
CA GLN A 189 -1.49 37.75 17.07
C GLN A 189 -1.54 39.06 17.93
N VAL A 190 -2.11 38.97 19.13
CA VAL A 190 -2.15 40.03 20.14
C VAL A 190 -1.63 39.44 21.45
N GLN A 191 -0.56 39.99 21.97
CA GLN A 191 -0.01 39.60 23.27
C GLN A 191 -0.97 40.02 24.39
N ILE A 192 -1.17 39.14 25.35
CA ILE A 192 -1.98 39.38 26.55
C ILE A 192 -1.17 39.02 27.80
N ASP A 193 -1.70 39.35 28.96
CA ASP A 193 -1.15 38.87 30.23
C ASP A 193 -1.26 37.36 30.32
N LEU A 194 -0.34 36.72 31.03
CA LEU A 194 -0.29 35.27 31.15
C LEU A 194 -1.54 34.79 31.90
N PRO A 195 -2.41 33.97 31.25
CA PRO A 195 -3.58 33.39 31.94
C PRO A 195 -3.13 32.44 33.06
N ASP A 196 -3.87 32.44 34.15
CA ASP A 196 -3.65 31.47 35.23
C ASP A 196 -4.12 30.06 34.80
N ILE A 197 -3.17 29.18 34.51
CA ILE A 197 -3.42 27.71 34.27
C ILE A 197 -3.02 26.88 35.48
N GLY A 198 -2.82 27.51 36.62
CA GLY A 198 -2.48 26.89 37.91
C GLY A 198 -1.05 26.30 37.92
N HIS A 199 -0.81 25.40 38.85
CA HIS A 199 0.49 24.73 39.03
C HIS A 199 0.98 23.95 37.81
N ARG A 200 0.15 23.79 36.77
CA ARG A 200 0.54 23.11 35.52
C ARG A 200 1.60 23.89 34.74
N PHE A 201 1.58 25.23 34.79
CA PHE A 201 2.53 26.06 34.05
C PHE A 201 3.97 25.78 34.46
N GLU A 202 4.24 25.84 35.78
CA GLU A 202 5.58 25.55 36.31
C GLU A 202 6.05 24.12 35.98
N GLY A 203 5.16 23.12 36.11
CA GLY A 203 5.46 21.75 35.76
C GLY A 203 5.76 21.52 34.28
N LEU A 204 5.10 22.29 33.38
CA LEU A 204 5.38 22.23 31.93
C LEU A 204 6.74 22.84 31.58
N ILE A 205 7.09 24.00 32.20
CA ILE A 205 8.40 24.64 32.02
C ILE A 205 9.51 23.73 32.54
N GLN A 206 9.34 23.17 33.74
CA GLN A 206 10.30 22.25 34.34
C GLN A 206 10.55 21.02 33.44
N ALA A 207 9.48 20.38 32.95
CA ALA A 207 9.58 19.22 32.05
C ALA A 207 10.25 19.57 30.72
N MET A 208 10.02 20.76 30.20
CA MET A 208 10.70 21.26 28.98
C MET A 208 12.20 21.45 29.25
N TYR A 209 12.57 22.09 30.37
CA TYR A 209 13.98 22.32 30.72
C TYR A 209 14.72 21.01 30.96
N GLU A 210 14.09 20.04 31.63
CA GLU A 210 14.62 18.70 31.83
C GLU A 210 14.92 17.99 30.49
N ALA A 211 13.96 17.99 29.57
CA ALA A 211 14.14 17.42 28.24
C ALA A 211 15.28 18.12 27.44
N ILE A 212 15.42 19.43 27.57
CA ILE A 212 16.51 20.19 26.92
C ILE A 212 17.85 19.89 27.57
N ALA A 213 17.91 19.82 28.90
CA ALA A 213 19.13 19.52 29.64
C ALA A 213 19.74 18.17 29.23
N GLU A 214 18.91 17.16 28.93
CA GLU A 214 19.36 15.82 28.47
C GLU A 214 20.05 15.84 27.10
N THR A 215 19.99 16.93 26.34
CA THR A 215 20.57 17.02 24.99
C THR A 215 22.04 17.43 24.96
N ASP A 216 22.57 18.04 26.03
CA ASP A 216 23.93 18.59 26.08
C ASP A 216 24.45 18.63 27.52
N GLU A 217 25.72 18.24 27.75
CA GLU A 217 26.35 18.19 29.08
C GLU A 217 26.36 19.56 29.78
N THR A 218 26.62 20.63 29.04
CA THR A 218 26.66 22.00 29.60
C THR A 218 25.26 22.46 30.04
N LEU A 219 24.23 22.11 29.26
CA LEU A 219 22.85 22.39 29.64
C LEU A 219 22.42 21.55 30.85
N MET A 220 22.90 20.34 30.97
CA MET A 220 22.64 19.46 32.10
C MET A 220 23.24 20.03 33.40
N GLU A 221 24.52 20.49 33.36
CA GLU A 221 25.17 21.13 34.51
C GLU A 221 24.40 22.37 34.97
N LYS A 222 24.05 23.26 34.03
CA LYS A 222 23.28 24.45 34.27
C LYS A 222 21.90 24.19 34.89
N PHE A 223 21.24 23.12 34.43
CA PHE A 223 19.96 22.69 34.99
C PHE A 223 20.09 22.24 36.46
N PHE A 224 21.13 21.47 36.79
CA PHE A 224 21.36 21.02 38.18
C PHE A 224 21.78 22.18 39.12
N GLU A 225 22.44 23.20 38.60
CA GLU A 225 22.78 24.40 39.34
C GLU A 225 21.55 25.31 39.55
N GLY A 226 20.43 25.03 38.90
CA GLY A 226 19.20 25.82 38.99
C GLY A 226 19.26 27.15 38.24
N GLU A 227 20.17 27.25 37.27
CA GLU A 227 20.29 28.45 36.44
C GLU A 227 19.24 28.44 35.30
N PRO A 228 18.57 29.55 35.00
CA PRO A 228 17.60 29.61 33.88
C PRO A 228 18.31 29.56 32.54
N PHE A 229 17.72 28.82 31.59
CA PHE A 229 18.18 28.82 30.22
C PHE A 229 17.82 30.11 29.49
N THR A 230 18.73 30.57 28.66
CA THR A 230 18.45 31.65 27.71
C THR A 230 17.54 31.15 26.58
N THR A 231 16.85 32.04 25.89
CA THR A 231 16.01 31.66 24.73
C THR A 231 16.82 30.97 23.64
N GLU A 232 18.09 31.34 23.44
CA GLU A 232 18.99 30.73 22.45
C GLU A 232 19.33 29.29 22.85
N GLU A 233 19.66 29.05 24.13
CA GLU A 233 19.92 27.71 24.68
C GLU A 233 18.69 26.79 24.57
N ILE A 234 17.48 27.33 24.86
CA ILE A 234 16.23 26.59 24.71
C ILE A 234 16.03 26.17 23.25
N VAL A 235 16.16 27.07 22.29
CA VAL A 235 15.95 26.77 20.87
C VAL A 235 17.03 25.80 20.35
N THR A 236 18.29 26.00 20.70
CA THR A 236 19.40 25.18 20.24
C THR A 236 19.32 23.77 20.82
N GLY A 237 19.09 23.63 22.12
CA GLY A 237 18.92 22.32 22.79
C GLY A 237 17.68 21.59 22.29
N MET A 238 16.56 22.30 22.13
CA MET A 238 15.35 21.71 21.55
C MET A 238 15.59 21.21 20.11
N ALA A 239 16.24 22.00 19.25
CA ALA A 239 16.57 21.61 17.88
C ALA A 239 17.52 20.40 17.83
N ALA A 240 18.49 20.31 18.75
CA ALA A 240 19.38 19.16 18.89
C ALA A 240 18.59 17.89 19.28
N GLY A 241 17.73 17.98 20.28
CA GLY A 241 16.88 16.88 20.73
C GLY A 241 15.87 16.41 19.66
N VAL A 242 15.31 17.35 18.89
CA VAL A 242 14.41 17.03 17.76
C VAL A 242 15.16 16.28 16.66
N ARG A 243 16.36 16.73 16.31
CA ARG A 243 17.21 16.10 15.28
C ARG A 243 17.63 14.68 15.65
N THR A 244 17.98 14.45 16.92
CA THR A 244 18.35 13.11 17.42
C THR A 244 17.14 12.22 17.72
N GLY A 245 15.94 12.81 17.74
CA GLY A 245 14.71 12.11 18.10
C GLY A 245 14.48 11.92 19.60
N GLN A 246 15.31 12.53 20.46
CA GLN A 246 15.14 12.53 21.91
C GLN A 246 13.93 13.40 22.31
N ILE A 247 13.66 14.46 21.57
CA ILE A 247 12.52 15.36 21.82
C ILE A 247 11.54 15.33 20.64
N THR A 248 10.26 15.23 20.97
CA THR A 248 9.14 15.40 20.05
C THR A 248 8.30 16.60 20.53
N PRO A 249 8.51 17.82 19.98
CA PRO A 249 7.81 19.01 20.42
C PRO A 249 6.32 18.95 20.04
N VAL A 250 5.45 19.43 20.94
CA VAL A 250 4.01 19.45 20.77
C VAL A 250 3.52 20.90 20.72
N PHE A 251 2.90 21.24 19.60
CA PHE A 251 2.24 22.53 19.36
C PHE A 251 0.73 22.31 19.27
N CYS A 252 -0.03 23.39 19.37
CA CYS A 252 -1.47 23.37 19.17
C CYS A 252 -1.96 24.63 18.48
N GLY A 253 -3.13 24.56 17.87
CA GLY A 253 -3.72 25.73 17.21
C GLY A 253 -5.02 25.39 16.48
N SER A 254 -5.56 26.41 15.80
CA SER A 254 -6.72 26.27 14.91
C SER A 254 -6.34 26.65 13.49
N ALA A 255 -6.39 25.66 12.59
CA ALA A 255 -6.14 25.88 11.17
C ALA A 255 -7.26 26.73 10.54
N VAL A 256 -8.53 26.45 10.89
CA VAL A 256 -9.69 27.17 10.33
C VAL A 256 -9.70 28.64 10.74
N ASN A 257 -9.35 28.94 11.99
CA ASN A 257 -9.34 30.30 12.56
C ASN A 257 -7.96 30.96 12.49
N LEU A 258 -6.97 30.33 11.85
CA LEU A 258 -5.59 30.81 11.66
C LEU A 258 -4.91 31.18 12.99
N GLN A 259 -5.15 30.38 14.05
CA GLN A 259 -4.61 30.64 15.39
C GLN A 259 -3.39 29.78 15.67
N ALA A 260 -2.33 30.39 16.18
CA ALA A 260 -1.04 29.81 16.53
C ALA A 260 -0.25 29.17 15.35
N LEU A 261 -0.64 29.48 14.11
CA LEU A 261 0.05 28.94 12.91
C LEU A 261 1.33 29.71 12.59
N ASP A 262 1.41 30.97 12.93
CA ASP A 262 2.62 31.80 12.88
C ASP A 262 3.70 31.24 13.82
N MET A 263 3.31 30.85 15.05
CA MET A 263 4.20 30.14 15.99
C MET A 263 4.65 28.82 15.45
N LEU A 264 3.73 28.06 14.80
CA LEU A 264 4.08 26.78 14.18
C LEU A 264 5.11 26.98 13.07
N LEU A 265 4.89 27.91 12.12
CA LEU A 265 5.83 28.20 11.03
C LEU A 265 7.21 28.61 11.54
N TYR A 266 7.24 29.50 12.56
CA TYR A 266 8.49 29.90 13.19
C TYR A 266 9.25 28.71 13.77
N ASN A 267 8.57 27.87 14.56
CA ASN A 267 9.20 26.73 15.21
C ASN A 267 9.53 25.58 14.24
N MET A 268 8.79 25.40 13.17
CA MET A 268 9.16 24.47 12.09
C MET A 268 10.49 24.88 11.43
N LYS A 269 10.74 26.18 11.27
CA LYS A 269 12.01 26.70 10.76
C LYS A 269 13.16 26.44 11.72
N GLU A 270 12.99 26.79 13.01
CA GLU A 270 14.06 26.77 14.00
C GLU A 270 14.37 25.37 14.54
N LEU A 271 13.37 24.51 14.68
CA LEU A 271 13.51 23.20 15.35
C LEU A 271 13.69 22.02 14.40
N LEU A 272 13.07 22.07 13.22
CA LEU A 272 13.16 20.93 12.28
C LEU A 272 14.46 20.98 11.47
N PRO A 273 15.10 19.84 11.20
CA PRO A 273 16.30 19.77 10.40
C PRO A 273 16.07 20.36 9.00
N SER A 274 17.05 21.10 8.50
CA SER A 274 17.05 21.58 7.12
C SER A 274 17.42 20.45 6.16
N ALA A 275 17.10 20.62 4.89
CA ALA A 275 17.49 19.70 3.84
C ALA A 275 19.04 19.53 3.76
N ALA A 276 19.81 20.55 4.13
CA ALA A 276 21.26 20.51 4.17
C ALA A 276 21.83 19.46 5.14
N THR A 277 21.06 19.04 6.14
CA THR A 277 21.50 18.04 7.13
C THR A 277 21.17 16.60 6.71
N ALA A 278 20.50 16.42 5.57
CA ALA A 278 20.14 15.10 5.09
C ALA A 278 21.36 14.34 4.57
N ALA A 279 21.48 13.10 5.00
CA ALA A 279 22.39 12.12 4.45
C ALA A 279 21.62 10.84 4.15
N VAL A 280 21.87 10.25 3.01
CA VAL A 280 21.21 9.01 2.57
C VAL A 280 22.29 8.03 2.12
N VAL A 281 22.17 6.76 2.53
CA VAL A 281 23.05 5.70 2.09
C VAL A 281 22.41 4.95 0.94
N GLY A 282 23.12 4.85 -0.17
CA GLY A 282 22.77 4.01 -1.32
C GLY A 282 23.89 3.00 -1.60
N GLU A 283 23.77 2.28 -2.70
CA GLU A 283 24.73 1.27 -3.16
C GLU A 283 25.30 1.67 -4.53
N ASN A 284 26.61 1.50 -4.71
CA ASN A 284 27.24 1.64 -6.01
C ASN A 284 27.05 0.36 -6.86
N ALA A 285 27.61 0.32 -8.06
CA ALA A 285 27.50 -0.82 -8.97
C ALA A 285 28.12 -2.13 -8.39
N ASP A 286 29.04 -2.01 -7.43
CA ASP A 286 29.69 -3.13 -6.76
C ASP A 286 28.98 -3.54 -5.45
N SER A 287 27.76 -2.99 -5.20
CA SER A 287 26.97 -3.18 -3.96
C SER A 287 27.66 -2.67 -2.70
N GLU A 288 28.58 -1.71 -2.83
CA GLU A 288 29.19 -1.06 -1.68
C GLU A 288 28.36 0.14 -1.23
N PRO A 289 28.24 0.38 0.10
CA PRO A 289 27.48 1.51 0.61
C PRO A 289 28.17 2.83 0.28
N VAL A 290 27.40 3.77 -0.25
CA VAL A 290 27.84 5.13 -0.58
C VAL A 290 26.94 6.12 0.12
N GLU A 291 27.50 6.96 0.97
CA GLU A 291 26.78 8.06 1.59
C GLU A 291 26.68 9.25 0.63
N ILE A 292 25.48 9.78 0.51
CA ILE A 292 25.17 10.97 -0.28
C ILE A 292 24.70 12.06 0.68
N THR A 293 25.44 13.15 0.72
CA THR A 293 25.13 14.36 1.47
C THR A 293 24.62 15.44 0.51
N VAL A 294 23.84 16.36 1.05
CA VAL A 294 23.27 17.48 0.28
C VAL A 294 24.34 18.53 -0.01
N ASP A 295 24.77 18.59 -1.28
CA ASP A 295 25.78 19.51 -1.80
C ASP A 295 25.47 19.90 -3.24
N ASP A 296 25.27 21.19 -3.50
CA ASP A 296 24.97 21.73 -4.84
C ASP A 296 26.12 21.56 -5.85
N THR A 297 27.35 21.36 -5.38
CA THR A 297 28.55 21.26 -6.21
C THR A 297 28.95 19.82 -6.56
N ALA A 298 28.37 18.85 -5.85
CA ALA A 298 28.64 17.43 -6.07
C ALA A 298 27.95 16.92 -7.35
N PRO A 299 28.37 15.74 -7.88
CA PRO A 299 27.68 15.10 -8.98
C PRO A 299 26.18 14.88 -8.68
N THR A 300 25.34 15.09 -9.69
CA THR A 300 23.88 15.01 -9.52
C THR A 300 23.43 13.62 -9.07
N CYS A 301 22.66 13.59 -7.99
CA CYS A 301 21.91 12.43 -7.55
C CYS A 301 20.50 12.88 -7.16
N ALA A 302 19.50 12.29 -7.81
CA ALA A 302 18.12 12.70 -7.67
C ALA A 302 17.20 11.46 -7.55
N TYR A 303 16.29 11.48 -6.60
CA TYR A 303 15.42 10.35 -6.30
C TYR A 303 14.00 10.61 -6.75
N VAL A 304 13.44 9.68 -7.53
CA VAL A 304 12.04 9.71 -7.98
C VAL A 304 11.17 9.09 -6.90
N PHE A 305 10.54 9.91 -6.06
CA PHE A 305 9.75 9.41 -4.94
C PHE A 305 8.27 9.21 -5.25
N LYS A 306 7.77 9.81 -6.36
CA LYS A 306 6.38 9.69 -6.77
C LYS A 306 6.21 9.87 -8.27
N THR A 307 5.27 9.14 -8.87
CA THR A 307 4.86 9.29 -10.27
C THR A 307 3.36 9.52 -10.37
N VAL A 308 2.94 10.44 -11.25
CA VAL A 308 1.52 10.73 -11.52
C VAL A 308 1.27 10.68 -13.01
N ALA A 309 0.19 10.04 -13.42
CA ALA A 309 -0.30 10.08 -14.79
C ALA A 309 -1.16 11.34 -14.99
N ASP A 310 -0.55 12.42 -15.47
CA ASP A 310 -1.24 13.68 -15.76
C ASP A 310 -1.92 13.61 -17.13
N PRO A 311 -3.22 13.97 -17.26
CA PRO A 311 -3.93 13.90 -18.55
C PRO A 311 -3.37 14.80 -19.65
N PHE A 312 -2.71 15.90 -19.28
CA PHE A 312 -2.22 16.92 -20.22
C PHE A 312 -0.72 16.78 -20.52
N VAL A 313 0.07 16.55 -19.48
CA VAL A 313 1.53 16.47 -19.57
C VAL A 313 2.01 15.05 -19.79
N GLY A 314 1.19 14.05 -19.47
CA GLY A 314 1.51 12.63 -19.48
C GLY A 314 2.13 12.22 -18.14
N LYS A 315 3.24 11.48 -18.17
CA LYS A 315 3.94 11.05 -16.95
C LYS A 315 4.65 12.24 -16.30
N LEU A 316 4.33 12.52 -15.05
CA LEU A 316 4.97 13.52 -14.20
C LEU A 316 5.66 12.81 -13.02
N SER A 317 6.98 12.92 -12.94
CA SER A 317 7.78 12.32 -11.88
C SER A 317 8.21 13.39 -10.88
N PHE A 318 7.83 13.20 -9.61
CA PHE A 318 8.26 14.04 -8.50
C PHE A 318 9.61 13.58 -8.01
N ILE A 319 10.52 14.51 -7.87
CA ILE A 319 11.92 14.23 -7.65
C ILE A 319 12.43 15.05 -6.47
N LYS A 320 13.17 14.41 -5.58
CA LYS A 320 14.02 15.06 -4.60
C LYS A 320 15.47 15.01 -5.09
N VAL A 321 16.11 16.16 -5.22
CA VAL A 321 17.54 16.24 -5.53
C VAL A 321 18.31 16.10 -4.23
N LEU A 322 19.20 15.13 -4.16
CA LEU A 322 20.03 14.84 -2.98
C LEU A 322 21.40 15.51 -3.10
N SER A 323 21.99 15.53 -4.28
CA SER A 323 23.23 16.26 -4.54
C SER A 323 23.23 16.83 -5.97
N GLY A 324 24.03 17.86 -6.17
CA GLY A 324 24.10 18.58 -7.44
C GLY A 324 22.84 19.40 -7.75
N LYS A 325 22.60 19.64 -9.03
CA LYS A 325 21.42 20.37 -9.54
C LYS A 325 20.81 19.60 -10.69
N LEU A 326 19.48 19.54 -10.73
CA LEU A 326 18.75 18.92 -11.81
C LEU A 326 18.08 19.97 -12.68
N SER A 327 18.48 20.04 -13.96
CA SER A 327 17.95 20.99 -14.94
C SER A 327 17.66 20.27 -16.26
N ALA A 328 16.99 20.94 -17.19
CA ALA A 328 16.73 20.39 -18.53
C ALA A 328 18.01 20.03 -19.33
N THR A 329 19.15 20.57 -18.95
CA THR A 329 20.46 20.32 -19.58
C THR A 329 21.30 19.28 -18.85
N SER A 330 20.84 18.78 -17.69
CA SER A 330 21.59 17.77 -16.94
C SER A 330 21.64 16.45 -17.69
N ASN A 331 22.84 15.86 -17.75
CA ASN A 331 23.05 14.53 -18.32
C ASN A 331 22.97 13.52 -17.18
N VAL A 332 21.89 12.76 -17.13
CA VAL A 332 21.65 11.75 -16.07
C VAL A 332 21.31 10.40 -16.65
N ILE A 333 21.65 9.36 -15.92
CA ILE A 333 21.25 7.99 -16.21
C ILE A 333 20.35 7.48 -15.09
N ASN A 334 19.47 6.57 -15.42
CA ASN A 334 18.68 5.81 -14.45
C ASN A 334 19.55 4.68 -13.90
N ALA A 335 19.87 4.71 -12.60
CA ALA A 335 20.77 3.74 -11.96
C ALA A 335 20.28 2.29 -12.12
N ARG A 336 18.95 2.04 -12.04
CA ARG A 336 18.37 0.70 -12.18
C ARG A 336 18.50 0.13 -13.60
N THR A 337 18.35 0.95 -14.64
CA THR A 337 18.33 0.46 -16.04
C THR A 337 19.66 0.69 -16.78
N GLY A 338 20.54 1.54 -16.22
CA GLY A 338 21.76 2.00 -16.91
C GLY A 338 21.50 2.89 -18.14
N GLN A 339 20.25 3.25 -18.41
CA GLN A 339 19.87 4.00 -19.59
C GLN A 339 19.91 5.51 -19.33
N PRO A 340 20.35 6.32 -20.31
CA PRO A 340 20.28 7.76 -20.19
C PRO A 340 18.82 8.24 -20.18
N GLU A 341 18.53 9.18 -19.29
CA GLU A 341 17.23 9.87 -19.24
C GLU A 341 17.35 11.26 -19.81
N ARG A 342 16.50 11.54 -20.79
CA ARG A 342 16.39 12.87 -21.35
C ARG A 342 15.43 13.70 -20.51
N LEU A 343 15.96 14.68 -19.82
CA LEU A 343 15.16 15.58 -18.99
C LEU A 343 14.39 16.57 -19.86
N GLY A 344 13.12 16.76 -19.53
CA GLY A 344 12.32 17.85 -20.04
C GLY A 344 12.46 19.10 -19.16
N LYS A 345 11.42 19.92 -19.12
CA LYS A 345 11.36 21.06 -18.21
C LYS A 345 11.32 20.58 -16.76
N THR A 346 12.05 21.28 -15.91
CA THR A 346 11.94 21.15 -14.46
C THR A 346 10.83 22.06 -13.94
N LEU A 347 10.06 21.56 -13.00
CA LEU A 347 8.83 22.19 -12.52
C LEU A 347 8.84 22.29 -11.00
N THR A 348 8.35 23.42 -10.49
CA THR A 348 7.84 23.52 -9.13
C THR A 348 6.34 23.20 -9.17
N VAL A 349 5.87 22.34 -8.27
CA VAL A 349 4.48 21.90 -8.23
C VAL A 349 3.84 22.33 -6.92
N CYS A 350 2.65 22.91 -7.00
CA CYS A 350 1.79 23.23 -5.87
C CYS A 350 0.40 22.63 -6.15
N GLY A 351 0.15 21.43 -5.66
CA GLY A 351 -1.05 20.67 -6.00
C GLY A 351 -1.18 20.49 -7.52
N LYS A 352 -2.23 21.06 -8.12
CA LYS A 352 -2.44 21.01 -9.59
C LYS A 352 -1.57 22.02 -10.36
N LYS A 353 -1.13 23.10 -9.71
CA LYS A 353 -0.40 24.20 -10.37
C LYS A 353 1.05 23.79 -10.61
N GLN A 354 1.48 23.85 -11.86
CA GLN A 354 2.84 23.56 -12.31
C GLN A 354 3.47 24.86 -12.82
N THR A 355 4.67 25.17 -12.37
CA THR A 355 5.41 26.37 -12.75
C THR A 355 6.82 25.97 -13.20
N ASP A 356 7.25 26.46 -14.37
CA ASP A 356 8.60 26.18 -14.89
C ASP A 356 9.65 26.76 -13.91
N THR A 357 10.68 25.97 -13.60
CA THR A 357 11.86 26.40 -12.84
C THR A 357 13.13 26.11 -13.62
N PRO A 358 14.18 26.92 -13.56
CA PRO A 358 15.42 26.69 -14.30
C PRO A 358 16.15 25.42 -13.82
N ALA A 359 16.08 25.12 -12.54
CA ALA A 359 16.68 23.94 -11.94
C ALA A 359 15.99 23.59 -10.62
N ILE A 360 16.17 22.33 -10.16
CA ILE A 360 15.87 21.87 -8.81
C ILE A 360 17.23 21.69 -8.13
N VAL A 361 17.46 22.42 -7.03
CA VAL A 361 18.72 22.41 -6.28
C VAL A 361 18.79 21.25 -5.30
N ALA A 362 20.00 20.94 -4.79
CA ALA A 362 20.18 19.92 -3.77
C ALA A 362 19.34 20.20 -2.52
N GLY A 363 18.66 19.20 -2.01
CA GLY A 363 17.73 19.27 -0.89
C GLY A 363 16.31 19.69 -1.26
N ASP A 364 16.05 20.18 -2.49
CA ASP A 364 14.73 20.64 -2.90
C ASP A 364 13.91 19.54 -3.59
N ILE A 365 12.59 19.76 -3.63
CA ILE A 365 11.61 18.93 -4.32
C ILE A 365 11.06 19.68 -5.54
N GLY A 366 11.02 18.98 -6.66
CA GLY A 366 10.38 19.45 -7.88
C GLY A 366 9.81 18.29 -8.69
N ALA A 367 9.49 18.55 -9.95
CA ALA A 367 9.00 17.51 -10.85
C ALA A 367 9.60 17.65 -12.24
N VAL A 368 9.66 16.52 -12.96
CA VAL A 368 10.08 16.43 -14.36
C VAL A 368 9.04 15.63 -15.13
N ALA A 369 8.66 16.16 -16.29
CA ALA A 369 7.68 15.51 -17.15
C ALA A 369 8.34 14.55 -18.14
N LYS A 370 7.61 13.46 -18.49
CA LYS A 370 7.93 12.58 -19.63
C LYS A 370 9.27 11.85 -19.52
N LEU A 371 9.70 11.47 -18.31
CA LEU A 371 10.83 10.55 -18.17
C LEU A 371 10.50 9.21 -18.84
N ALA A 372 11.43 8.68 -19.62
CA ALA A 372 11.17 7.53 -20.50
C ALA A 372 11.16 6.22 -19.71
N THR A 373 12.17 6.00 -18.88
CA THR A 373 12.38 4.71 -18.18
C THR A 373 12.20 4.79 -16.66
N ALA A 374 12.32 6.00 -16.10
CA ALA A 374 12.27 6.20 -14.66
C ALA A 374 10.89 5.89 -14.07
N LYS A 375 10.88 5.18 -12.93
CA LYS A 375 9.71 4.84 -12.12
C LYS A 375 9.90 5.35 -10.70
N THR A 376 8.84 5.33 -9.91
CA THR A 376 8.93 5.59 -8.46
C THR A 376 9.89 4.61 -7.81
N GLY A 377 10.83 5.13 -7.01
CA GLY A 377 11.93 4.38 -6.41
C GLY A 377 13.24 4.39 -7.21
N ASP A 378 13.26 4.91 -8.44
CA ASP A 378 14.48 5.00 -9.23
C ASP A 378 15.35 6.21 -8.84
N THR A 379 16.66 6.02 -8.97
CA THR A 379 17.65 7.08 -8.79
C THR A 379 18.18 7.55 -10.13
N LEU A 380 18.21 8.87 -10.36
CA LEU A 380 18.80 9.51 -11.53
C LEU A 380 20.15 10.10 -11.12
N CYS A 381 21.22 9.61 -11.73
CA CYS A 381 22.59 9.95 -11.35
C CYS A 381 23.38 10.56 -12.48
N ASP A 382 24.36 11.38 -12.12
CA ASP A 382 25.48 11.71 -13.03
C ASP A 382 26.17 10.41 -13.45
N PRO A 383 26.47 10.19 -14.74
CA PRO A 383 27.20 9.01 -15.22
C PRO A 383 28.54 8.74 -14.50
N ALA A 384 29.16 9.77 -13.95
CA ALA A 384 30.42 9.64 -13.20
C ALA A 384 30.25 9.04 -11.79
N ARG A 385 29.02 9.08 -11.22
CA ARG A 385 28.73 8.55 -9.89
C ARG A 385 27.34 7.91 -9.85
N VAL A 386 27.27 6.64 -10.19
CA VAL A 386 26.02 5.88 -10.20
C VAL A 386 25.76 5.26 -8.84
N VAL A 387 24.63 5.60 -8.23
CA VAL A 387 24.22 5.08 -6.93
C VAL A 387 22.75 4.72 -6.97
N THR A 388 22.40 3.55 -6.46
CA THR A 388 21.01 3.10 -6.32
C THR A 388 20.57 3.32 -4.87
N LEU A 389 19.47 4.02 -4.69
CA LEU A 389 18.84 4.22 -3.38
C LEU A 389 17.77 3.16 -3.12
N PRO A 390 17.49 2.82 -1.86
CA PRO A 390 16.46 1.86 -1.52
C PRO A 390 15.08 2.34 -1.99
N ALA A 391 14.31 1.42 -2.55
CA ALA A 391 12.92 1.70 -2.95
C ALA A 391 12.02 1.90 -1.73
N PRO A 392 10.90 2.63 -1.87
CA PRO A 392 9.91 2.77 -0.80
C PRO A 392 9.35 1.39 -0.43
N SER A 393 9.10 1.18 0.87
CA SER A 393 8.42 -0.02 1.35
C SER A 393 6.91 0.21 1.32
N TYR A 394 6.22 -0.48 0.43
CA TYR A 394 4.76 -0.34 0.28
C TYR A 394 4.00 -1.32 1.17
N PRO A 395 2.79 -0.94 1.62
CA PRO A 395 1.88 -1.86 2.29
C PRO A 395 1.47 -3.03 1.40
N VAL A 396 1.22 -4.18 1.99
CA VAL A 396 0.84 -5.40 1.25
C VAL A 396 -0.59 -5.30 0.71
N ALA A 397 -0.76 -5.56 -0.58
CA ALA A 397 -2.05 -5.57 -1.27
C ALA A 397 -2.82 -6.88 -1.00
N CYS A 398 -3.54 -6.95 0.11
CA CYS A 398 -4.25 -8.15 0.55
C CYS A 398 -5.72 -8.24 0.09
N TYR A 399 -6.29 -7.19 -0.49
CA TYR A 399 -7.66 -7.20 -1.02
C TYR A 399 -7.68 -7.49 -2.52
N ARG A 400 -8.22 -8.67 -2.91
CA ARG A 400 -8.16 -9.20 -4.28
C ARG A 400 -9.55 -9.27 -4.90
N MET A 401 -9.69 -8.77 -6.15
CA MET A 401 -10.95 -8.82 -6.91
C MET A 401 -10.67 -9.23 -8.36
N ALA A 402 -11.60 -9.94 -8.97
CA ALA A 402 -11.55 -10.25 -10.39
C ALA A 402 -12.09 -9.08 -11.22
N VAL A 403 -11.40 -8.77 -12.30
CA VAL A 403 -11.78 -7.70 -13.24
C VAL A 403 -12.66 -8.26 -14.33
N ARG A 404 -13.82 -7.67 -14.51
CA ARG A 404 -14.69 -7.90 -15.65
C ARG A 404 -14.77 -6.66 -16.52
N VAL A 405 -14.42 -6.82 -17.79
CA VAL A 405 -14.46 -5.74 -18.77
C VAL A 405 -15.92 -5.48 -19.19
N ALA A 406 -16.36 -4.24 -19.16
CA ALA A 406 -17.75 -3.88 -19.49
C ALA A 406 -18.09 -4.11 -20.97
N LYS A 407 -17.13 -3.91 -21.88
CA LYS A 407 -17.31 -4.08 -23.32
C LYS A 407 -16.32 -5.13 -23.84
N LYS A 408 -16.84 -6.18 -24.46
CA LYS A 408 -16.03 -7.21 -25.13
C LYS A 408 -15.17 -6.56 -26.23
N GLY A 409 -13.86 -6.82 -26.22
CA GLY A 409 -12.88 -6.24 -27.16
C GLY A 409 -12.06 -5.07 -26.59
N ASP A 410 -12.37 -4.59 -25.39
CA ASP A 410 -11.59 -3.54 -24.71
C ASP A 410 -10.47 -4.09 -23.78
N GLU A 411 -10.24 -5.42 -23.76
CA GLU A 411 -9.27 -6.09 -22.88
C GLU A 411 -7.86 -5.49 -22.99
N GLY A 412 -7.42 -5.19 -24.22
CA GLY A 412 -6.12 -4.57 -24.46
C GLY A 412 -6.02 -3.13 -23.94
N LYS A 413 -7.12 -2.36 -23.99
CA LYS A 413 -7.19 -1.00 -23.43
C LYS A 413 -7.17 -1.06 -21.89
N VAL A 414 -7.87 -2.04 -21.30
CA VAL A 414 -7.87 -2.27 -19.85
C VAL A 414 -6.47 -2.56 -19.35
N SER A 415 -5.74 -3.47 -19.99
CA SER A 415 -4.36 -3.80 -19.61
C SER A 415 -3.42 -2.60 -19.70
N GLY A 416 -3.54 -1.79 -20.76
CA GLY A 416 -2.75 -0.57 -20.92
C GLY A 416 -3.08 0.53 -19.90
N ALA A 417 -4.36 0.67 -19.53
CA ALA A 417 -4.79 1.61 -18.51
C ALA A 417 -4.36 1.17 -17.10
N LEU A 418 -4.47 -0.13 -16.80
CA LEU A 418 -4.01 -0.72 -15.53
C LEU A 418 -2.49 -0.57 -15.37
N ALA A 419 -1.70 -0.78 -16.42
CA ALA A 419 -0.26 -0.58 -16.37
C ALA A 419 0.11 0.86 -15.95
N ARG A 420 -0.60 1.87 -16.48
CA ARG A 420 -0.40 3.28 -16.10
C ARG A 420 -0.87 3.56 -14.67
N LEU A 421 -1.94 2.93 -14.24
CA LEU A 421 -2.44 3.06 -12.86
C LEU A 421 -1.47 2.47 -11.85
N ILE A 422 -0.86 1.32 -12.15
CA ILE A 422 0.16 0.67 -11.31
C ILE A 422 1.45 1.52 -11.26
N GLU A 423 1.77 2.23 -12.33
CA GLU A 423 2.89 3.18 -12.34
C GLU A 423 2.63 4.39 -11.42
N GLU A 424 1.35 4.82 -11.30
CA GLU A 424 0.90 5.88 -10.39
C GLU A 424 0.76 5.37 -8.95
N ASP A 425 0.31 4.13 -8.76
CA ASP A 425 0.08 3.54 -7.43
C ASP A 425 0.69 2.13 -7.34
N PRO A 426 1.93 2.03 -6.84
CA PRO A 426 2.65 0.76 -6.73
C PRO A 426 2.03 -0.25 -5.75
N ALA A 427 1.11 0.16 -4.89
CA ALA A 427 0.36 -0.75 -4.02
C ALA A 427 -0.77 -1.49 -4.75
N ILE A 428 -1.04 -1.15 -6.01
CA ILE A 428 -1.94 -1.92 -6.88
C ILE A 428 -1.12 -2.96 -7.63
N SER A 429 -1.58 -4.20 -7.64
CA SER A 429 -1.03 -5.24 -8.50
C SER A 429 -2.09 -5.81 -9.43
N PHE A 430 -1.66 -6.30 -10.59
CA PHE A 430 -2.54 -6.91 -11.60
C PHE A 430 -1.89 -8.16 -12.15
N THR A 431 -2.59 -9.28 -12.02
CA THR A 431 -2.10 -10.60 -12.43
C THR A 431 -3.20 -11.37 -13.16
N VAL A 432 -2.82 -12.35 -13.96
CA VAL A 432 -3.76 -13.31 -14.51
C VAL A 432 -3.63 -14.59 -13.69
N ASP A 433 -4.72 -15.01 -13.07
CA ASP A 433 -4.75 -16.27 -12.33
C ASP A 433 -4.57 -17.44 -13.32
N PRO A 434 -3.56 -18.29 -13.13
CA PRO A 434 -3.24 -19.36 -14.09
C PRO A 434 -4.31 -20.45 -14.17
N GLU A 435 -5.11 -20.61 -13.11
CA GLU A 435 -6.13 -21.64 -13.00
C GLU A 435 -7.48 -21.16 -13.56
N THR A 436 -7.98 -20.08 -12.99
CA THR A 436 -9.30 -19.54 -13.35
C THR A 436 -9.29 -18.68 -14.61
N LYS A 437 -8.08 -18.34 -15.12
CA LYS A 437 -7.84 -17.40 -16.24
C LYS A 437 -8.46 -16.01 -15.99
N GLN A 438 -8.84 -15.72 -14.76
CA GLN A 438 -9.37 -14.41 -14.40
C GLN A 438 -8.24 -13.39 -14.27
N GLN A 439 -8.52 -12.18 -14.71
CA GLN A 439 -7.69 -11.02 -14.43
C GLN A 439 -7.98 -10.55 -12.99
N ILE A 440 -6.96 -10.56 -12.15
CA ILE A 440 -7.08 -10.22 -10.72
C ILE A 440 -6.36 -8.89 -10.47
N ILE A 441 -7.09 -7.96 -9.91
CA ILE A 441 -6.53 -6.72 -9.34
C ILE A 441 -6.47 -6.86 -7.82
N SER A 442 -5.34 -6.46 -7.24
CA SER A 442 -5.18 -6.44 -5.79
C SER A 442 -4.84 -5.04 -5.31
N GLY A 443 -5.31 -4.69 -4.14
CA GLY A 443 -5.07 -3.39 -3.51
C GLY A 443 -5.15 -3.49 -1.98
N LEU A 444 -5.05 -2.35 -1.31
CA LEU A 444 -5.00 -2.29 0.15
C LEU A 444 -6.38 -2.56 0.79
N GLY A 445 -7.47 -2.19 0.12
CA GLY A 445 -8.82 -2.37 0.62
C GLY A 445 -9.90 -2.02 -0.39
N THR A 446 -11.15 -2.10 0.06
CA THR A 446 -12.32 -1.87 -0.80
C THR A 446 -12.32 -0.47 -1.41
N GLN A 447 -12.09 0.58 -0.60
CA GLN A 447 -12.07 1.96 -1.10
C GLN A 447 -10.93 2.20 -2.09
N HIS A 448 -9.77 1.55 -1.88
CA HIS A 448 -8.65 1.63 -2.79
C HIS A 448 -9.02 1.15 -4.20
N LEU A 449 -9.61 -0.05 -4.31
CA LEU A 449 -10.02 -0.59 -5.60
C LEU A 449 -11.20 0.16 -6.22
N GLU A 450 -12.14 0.68 -5.44
CA GLU A 450 -13.21 1.56 -5.94
C GLU A 450 -12.65 2.83 -6.59
N VAL A 451 -11.66 3.45 -5.95
CA VAL A 451 -10.95 4.62 -6.51
C VAL A 451 -10.17 4.25 -7.76
N ALA A 452 -9.52 3.08 -7.77
CA ALA A 452 -8.84 2.55 -8.95
C ALA A 452 -9.81 2.42 -10.15
N VAL A 453 -10.99 1.84 -9.93
CA VAL A 453 -12.06 1.75 -10.96
C VAL A 453 -12.53 3.12 -11.43
N ALA A 454 -12.73 4.07 -10.49
CA ALA A 454 -13.12 5.43 -10.84
C ALA A 454 -12.03 6.15 -11.66
N LYS A 455 -10.76 6.01 -11.29
CA LYS A 455 -9.62 6.55 -12.05
C LYS A 455 -9.53 5.94 -13.46
N LEU A 456 -9.72 4.63 -13.61
CA LEU A 456 -9.73 3.96 -14.92
C LEU A 456 -10.81 4.55 -15.82
N LYS A 457 -12.00 4.80 -15.28
CA LYS A 457 -13.08 5.43 -16.02
C LYS A 457 -12.80 6.90 -16.34
N ASN A 458 -12.43 7.69 -15.35
CA ASN A 458 -12.34 9.15 -15.49
C ASN A 458 -11.08 9.62 -16.22
N LYS A 459 -9.91 8.97 -15.96
CA LYS A 459 -8.63 9.34 -16.58
C LYS A 459 -8.37 8.62 -17.90
N PHE A 460 -8.77 7.35 -18.01
CA PHE A 460 -8.39 6.48 -19.14
C PHE A 460 -9.56 6.07 -20.04
N GLY A 461 -10.82 6.42 -19.65
CA GLY A 461 -12.01 6.11 -20.43
C GLY A 461 -12.34 4.60 -20.49
N VAL A 462 -11.90 3.83 -19.51
CA VAL A 462 -12.05 2.37 -19.45
C VAL A 462 -13.01 2.00 -18.34
N GLU A 463 -14.07 1.26 -18.68
CA GLU A 463 -15.05 0.78 -17.70
C GLU A 463 -14.84 -0.68 -17.37
N ILE A 464 -14.66 -0.96 -16.07
CA ILE A 464 -14.58 -2.31 -15.52
C ILE A 464 -15.53 -2.46 -14.33
N THR A 465 -15.89 -3.70 -14.02
CA THR A 465 -16.56 -4.07 -12.77
C THR A 465 -15.69 -5.05 -12.00
N LEU A 466 -15.81 -5.05 -10.68
CA LEU A 466 -15.09 -5.94 -9.80
C LEU A 466 -16.04 -7.04 -9.32
N GLU A 467 -15.58 -8.27 -9.40
CA GLU A 467 -16.29 -9.46 -8.95
C GLU A 467 -15.40 -10.24 -7.97
N VAL A 468 -16.02 -11.04 -7.11
CA VAL A 468 -15.28 -11.94 -6.21
C VAL A 468 -14.52 -12.97 -7.06
N PRO A 469 -13.21 -13.18 -6.82
CA PRO A 469 -12.43 -14.18 -7.56
C PRO A 469 -13.02 -15.57 -7.42
N ARG A 470 -12.98 -16.35 -8.49
CA ARG A 470 -13.39 -17.75 -8.45
C ARG A 470 -12.41 -18.56 -7.63
N VAL A 471 -12.92 -19.53 -6.89
CA VAL A 471 -12.10 -20.50 -6.17
C VAL A 471 -11.73 -21.64 -7.12
N PRO A 472 -10.44 -21.97 -7.30
CA PRO A 472 -10.01 -23.03 -8.19
C PRO A 472 -10.18 -24.41 -7.53
N TYR A 473 -11.42 -24.89 -7.44
CA TYR A 473 -11.69 -26.25 -6.96
C TYR A 473 -11.10 -27.31 -7.89
N ARG A 474 -10.97 -28.54 -7.38
CA ARG A 474 -10.57 -29.73 -8.13
C ARG A 474 -11.57 -30.85 -7.87
N GLU A 475 -11.51 -31.87 -8.70
CA GLU A 475 -12.21 -33.13 -8.49
C GLU A 475 -11.20 -34.28 -8.32
N SER A 476 -11.58 -35.33 -7.61
CA SER A 476 -10.82 -36.55 -7.47
C SER A 476 -11.77 -37.73 -7.29
N ILE A 477 -11.24 -38.93 -7.20
CA ILE A 477 -12.02 -40.16 -6.96
C ILE A 477 -11.60 -40.85 -5.67
N ARG A 478 -12.53 -41.62 -5.07
CA ARG A 478 -12.26 -42.36 -3.83
C ARG A 478 -11.97 -43.84 -4.05
N LYS A 479 -12.41 -44.39 -5.17
CA LYS A 479 -12.37 -45.83 -5.45
C LYS A 479 -11.81 -46.08 -6.84
N SER A 480 -11.14 -47.22 -6.98
CA SER A 480 -10.76 -47.72 -8.28
C SER A 480 -12.00 -48.17 -9.07
N CYS A 481 -12.03 -47.85 -10.33
CA CYS A 481 -13.09 -48.28 -11.25
C CYS A 481 -12.53 -48.52 -12.65
N LYS A 482 -13.13 -49.44 -13.40
CA LYS A 482 -12.78 -49.68 -14.79
C LYS A 482 -14.01 -49.62 -15.68
N ALA A 483 -13.86 -49.09 -16.87
CA ALA A 483 -14.93 -49.11 -17.87
C ALA A 483 -14.39 -49.25 -19.29
N GLN A 484 -15.26 -49.72 -20.16
CA GLN A 484 -15.02 -49.76 -21.59
C GLN A 484 -15.43 -48.40 -22.20
N GLY A 485 -14.58 -47.88 -23.06
CA GLY A 485 -14.93 -46.75 -23.94
C GLY A 485 -14.84 -47.22 -25.39
N ARG A 486 -15.97 -47.24 -26.08
CA ARG A 486 -16.03 -47.66 -27.46
C ARG A 486 -16.58 -46.56 -28.35
N HIS A 487 -15.74 -46.06 -29.25
CA HIS A 487 -16.12 -45.11 -30.29
C HIS A 487 -16.27 -45.86 -31.63
N LYS A 488 -17.49 -45.90 -32.14
CA LYS A 488 -17.78 -46.44 -33.45
C LYS A 488 -18.71 -45.49 -34.21
N LYS A 489 -18.22 -44.92 -35.29
CA LYS A 489 -19.01 -44.03 -36.15
C LYS A 489 -18.81 -44.43 -37.61
N GLN A 490 -19.89 -44.57 -38.34
CA GLN A 490 -19.87 -44.99 -39.73
C GLN A 490 -20.78 -44.00 -40.51
N THR A 491 -20.16 -43.05 -41.23
CA THR A 491 -20.85 -42.04 -42.01
C THR A 491 -20.24 -42.03 -43.41
N GLY A 492 -20.55 -43.05 -44.23
CA GLY A 492 -20.17 -43.12 -45.66
C GLY A 492 -18.63 -43.01 -45.92
N GLY A 493 -18.02 -44.07 -46.44
CA GLY A 493 -16.57 -44.12 -46.69
C GLY A 493 -15.80 -44.81 -45.55
N HIS A 494 -14.67 -44.20 -45.10
CA HIS A 494 -13.91 -44.73 -43.97
C HIS A 494 -14.67 -44.52 -42.67
N GLY A 495 -14.84 -45.57 -41.86
CA GLY A 495 -15.41 -45.50 -40.52
C GLY A 495 -14.41 -44.96 -39.49
N GLN A 496 -14.88 -44.73 -38.26
CA GLN A 496 -14.05 -44.45 -37.10
C GLN A 496 -14.25 -45.55 -36.07
N PHE A 497 -13.17 -46.19 -35.62
CA PHE A 497 -13.23 -47.24 -34.63
C PHE A 497 -12.11 -47.12 -33.60
N GLY A 498 -12.46 -47.07 -32.33
CA GLY A 498 -11.56 -47.13 -31.18
C GLY A 498 -12.27 -47.82 -30.01
N ASP A 499 -11.60 -48.72 -29.34
CA ASP A 499 -12.16 -49.49 -28.24
C ASP A 499 -11.07 -49.72 -27.20
N VAL A 500 -11.30 -49.27 -25.95
CA VAL A 500 -10.35 -49.35 -24.85
C VAL A 500 -11.03 -49.72 -23.54
N TRP A 501 -10.33 -50.51 -22.73
CA TRP A 501 -10.67 -50.73 -21.33
C TRP A 501 -9.64 -50.05 -20.47
N ILE A 502 -10.06 -49.06 -19.65
CA ILE A 502 -9.18 -48.30 -18.79
C ILE A 502 -9.63 -48.48 -17.34
N GLN A 503 -8.66 -48.71 -16.47
CA GLN A 503 -8.82 -48.69 -15.02
C GLN A 503 -8.35 -47.33 -14.52
N PHE A 504 -9.17 -46.69 -13.69
CA PHE A 504 -8.89 -45.43 -13.03
C PHE A 504 -8.76 -45.67 -11.53
N GLU A 505 -7.68 -45.16 -10.93
CA GLU A 505 -7.34 -45.34 -9.53
C GLU A 505 -6.97 -44.04 -8.89
N PRO A 506 -7.33 -43.77 -7.62
CA PRO A 506 -6.86 -42.59 -6.90
C PRO A 506 -5.36 -42.75 -6.56
N ILE A 507 -4.61 -41.67 -6.75
CA ILE A 507 -3.20 -41.57 -6.32
C ILE A 507 -3.00 -40.31 -5.47
N PRO A 508 -2.00 -40.30 -4.58
CA PRO A 508 -1.64 -39.10 -3.85
C PRO A 508 -1.12 -38.02 -4.79
N GLY A 509 -1.37 -36.76 -4.43
CA GLY A 509 -0.89 -35.57 -5.18
C GLY A 509 -1.87 -35.04 -6.20
N GLU A 510 -1.40 -34.22 -7.12
CA GLU A 510 -2.21 -33.49 -8.10
C GLU A 510 -2.03 -34.03 -9.53
N ASP A 511 -1.18 -35.01 -9.74
CA ASP A 511 -0.84 -35.53 -11.06
C ASP A 511 -1.94 -36.42 -11.65
N VAL A 512 -2.00 -36.44 -12.98
CA VAL A 512 -2.74 -37.42 -13.78
C VAL A 512 -1.71 -38.31 -14.45
N GLU A 513 -1.57 -39.52 -13.91
CA GLU A 513 -0.65 -40.54 -14.44
C GLU A 513 -1.31 -41.44 -15.49
N PHE A 514 -0.55 -41.82 -16.48
CA PHE A 514 -0.97 -42.81 -17.46
C PHE A 514 -0.01 -44.00 -17.45
N ALA A 515 -0.57 -45.21 -17.42
CA ALA A 515 0.16 -46.44 -17.51
C ALA A 515 -0.49 -47.40 -18.55
N GLU A 516 0.28 -48.34 -19.04
CA GLU A 516 -0.22 -49.36 -19.95
C GLU A 516 0.10 -50.76 -19.41
N ASN A 517 -0.88 -51.67 -19.51
CA ASN A 517 -0.76 -53.05 -19.14
C ASN A 517 -1.55 -53.91 -20.13
N VAL A 518 -1.36 -53.65 -21.42
CA VAL A 518 -2.07 -54.34 -22.52
C VAL A 518 -1.42 -55.68 -22.81
N PHE A 519 -2.22 -56.73 -22.75
CA PHE A 519 -1.76 -58.08 -23.06
C PHE A 519 -2.14 -58.50 -24.51
N GLY A 520 -1.24 -59.21 -25.20
CA GLY A 520 -1.53 -59.79 -26.50
C GLY A 520 -1.64 -58.81 -27.68
N GLY A 521 -1.34 -57.52 -27.48
CA GLY A 521 -1.38 -56.52 -28.55
C GLY A 521 -2.79 -56.14 -29.03
N SER A 522 -3.80 -56.28 -28.17
CA SER A 522 -5.18 -55.91 -28.46
C SER A 522 -5.38 -54.46 -28.87
N VAL A 523 -4.54 -53.57 -28.34
CA VAL A 523 -4.38 -52.18 -28.79
C VAL A 523 -2.95 -52.03 -29.30
N PRO A 524 -2.72 -51.59 -30.56
CA PRO A 524 -1.39 -51.31 -31.08
C PRO A 524 -0.70 -50.18 -30.32
N LYS A 525 0.62 -50.34 -30.06
CA LYS A 525 1.42 -49.36 -29.25
C LYS A 525 1.42 -47.96 -29.80
N ASN A 526 1.29 -47.77 -31.10
CA ASN A 526 1.23 -46.46 -31.74
C ASN A 526 -0.02 -45.64 -31.33
N PHE A 527 -1.07 -46.28 -30.75
CA PHE A 527 -2.27 -45.60 -30.25
C PHE A 527 -2.22 -45.29 -28.77
N PHE A 528 -1.24 -45.80 -28.00
CA PHE A 528 -1.10 -45.46 -26.57
C PHE A 528 -1.01 -43.97 -26.29
N PRO A 529 -0.20 -43.18 -27.05
CA PRO A 529 -0.18 -41.72 -26.86
C PRO A 529 -1.54 -41.05 -27.13
N ALA A 530 -2.33 -41.59 -28.05
CA ALA A 530 -3.68 -41.08 -28.33
C ALA A 530 -4.65 -41.38 -27.17
N VAL A 531 -4.56 -42.56 -26.56
CA VAL A 531 -5.35 -42.91 -25.36
C VAL A 531 -4.95 -42.00 -24.19
N GLU A 532 -3.66 -41.85 -23.92
CA GLU A 532 -3.16 -40.92 -22.89
C GLU A 532 -3.66 -39.50 -23.10
N LYS A 533 -3.54 -39.00 -24.31
CA LYS A 533 -4.05 -37.66 -24.68
C LYS A 533 -5.55 -37.55 -24.44
N GLY A 534 -6.33 -38.56 -24.76
CA GLY A 534 -7.77 -38.62 -24.51
C GLY A 534 -8.10 -38.58 -23.03
N VAL A 535 -7.38 -39.34 -22.20
CA VAL A 535 -7.52 -39.32 -20.73
C VAL A 535 -7.18 -37.95 -20.16
N ARG A 536 -6.02 -37.36 -20.54
CA ARG A 536 -5.60 -36.05 -20.06
C ARG A 536 -6.57 -34.91 -20.45
N GLN A 537 -7.13 -34.97 -21.65
CA GLN A 537 -8.16 -34.05 -22.10
C GLN A 537 -9.48 -34.24 -21.32
N ALA A 538 -9.89 -35.47 -21.06
CA ALA A 538 -11.09 -35.74 -20.29
C ALA A 538 -10.93 -35.28 -18.81
N ALA A 539 -9.76 -35.48 -18.23
CA ALA A 539 -9.44 -35.09 -16.88
C ALA A 539 -9.44 -33.57 -16.66
N GLN A 540 -9.40 -32.76 -17.71
CA GLN A 540 -9.57 -31.29 -17.58
C GLN A 540 -10.98 -30.90 -17.16
N HIS A 541 -11.95 -31.78 -17.27
CA HIS A 541 -13.35 -31.58 -16.92
C HIS A 541 -13.83 -32.73 -16.02
N GLY A 542 -14.04 -32.42 -14.74
CA GLY A 542 -14.61 -33.37 -13.79
C GLY A 542 -16.11 -33.59 -14.02
N VAL A 543 -16.66 -34.63 -13.39
CA VAL A 543 -18.06 -35.08 -13.60
C VAL A 543 -19.05 -34.45 -12.61
N LEU A 544 -18.59 -33.90 -11.48
CA LEU A 544 -19.46 -33.31 -10.45
C LEU A 544 -19.76 -31.82 -10.72
N ALA A 545 -18.74 -31.05 -11.00
CA ALA A 545 -18.82 -29.60 -11.12
C ALA A 545 -18.01 -29.06 -12.31
N GLY A 546 -17.41 -29.94 -13.13
CA GLY A 546 -16.60 -29.57 -14.29
C GLY A 546 -15.22 -29.04 -13.94
N TYR A 547 -14.76 -29.17 -12.70
CA TYR A 547 -13.40 -28.79 -12.31
C TYR A 547 -12.37 -29.82 -12.74
N PRO A 548 -11.10 -29.44 -12.98
CA PRO A 548 -10.08 -30.41 -13.37
C PRO A 548 -9.93 -31.57 -12.36
N MET A 549 -9.79 -32.78 -12.87
CA MET A 549 -9.52 -33.98 -12.08
C MET A 549 -8.03 -34.05 -11.72
N VAL A 550 -7.74 -34.38 -10.48
CA VAL A 550 -6.36 -34.53 -9.95
C VAL A 550 -6.24 -35.80 -9.14
N GLY A 551 -5.01 -36.25 -8.90
CA GLY A 551 -4.73 -37.44 -8.12
C GLY A 551 -5.32 -38.71 -8.80
N LEU A 552 -5.13 -38.84 -10.11
CA LEU A 552 -5.73 -39.90 -10.93
C LEU A 552 -4.67 -40.69 -11.69
N LYS A 553 -4.68 -42.00 -11.56
CA LYS A 553 -3.94 -42.90 -12.42
C LYS A 553 -4.88 -43.64 -13.36
N ALA A 554 -4.60 -43.57 -14.65
CA ALA A 554 -5.32 -44.28 -15.69
C ALA A 554 -4.42 -45.38 -16.28
N THR A 555 -4.84 -46.64 -16.18
CA THR A 555 -4.11 -47.78 -16.72
C THR A 555 -4.91 -48.39 -17.87
N LEU A 556 -4.36 -48.36 -19.07
CA LEU A 556 -4.92 -49.04 -20.24
C LEU A 556 -4.70 -50.53 -20.07
N LEU A 557 -5.79 -51.30 -19.99
CA LEU A 557 -5.74 -52.74 -19.74
C LEU A 557 -5.97 -53.60 -21.01
N ASP A 558 -6.92 -53.19 -21.84
CA ASP A 558 -7.35 -53.96 -23.00
C ASP A 558 -8.06 -53.08 -24.03
N GLY A 559 -8.42 -53.62 -25.16
CA GLY A 559 -9.20 -52.97 -26.18
C GLY A 559 -9.30 -53.77 -27.47
N SER A 560 -9.72 -53.10 -28.53
CA SER A 560 -9.69 -53.65 -29.87
C SER A 560 -9.48 -52.58 -30.92
N TYR A 561 -8.97 -52.94 -32.07
CA TYR A 561 -8.76 -52.05 -33.19
C TYR A 561 -9.29 -52.65 -34.50
N HIS A 562 -9.57 -51.79 -35.46
CA HIS A 562 -9.95 -52.17 -36.81
C HIS A 562 -8.83 -51.74 -37.79
N PRO A 563 -8.31 -52.64 -38.65
CA PRO A 563 -7.16 -52.35 -39.49
C PRO A 563 -7.31 -51.14 -40.42
N VAL A 564 -8.54 -50.76 -40.78
CA VAL A 564 -8.83 -49.66 -41.70
C VAL A 564 -9.46 -48.47 -41.02
N ASP A 565 -10.35 -48.68 -40.04
CA ASP A 565 -11.16 -47.60 -39.43
C ASP A 565 -10.58 -47.05 -38.12
N SER A 566 -9.51 -47.65 -37.59
CA SER A 566 -8.86 -47.15 -36.38
C SER A 566 -7.94 -45.97 -36.67
N SER A 567 -8.07 -44.93 -35.87
CA SER A 567 -7.26 -43.71 -35.97
C SER A 567 -6.96 -43.15 -34.56
N GLU A 568 -5.96 -42.28 -34.46
CA GLU A 568 -5.64 -41.56 -33.19
C GLU A 568 -6.87 -40.86 -32.62
N MET A 569 -7.66 -40.18 -33.46
CA MET A 569 -8.86 -39.48 -33.05
C MET A 569 -9.91 -40.44 -32.45
N ALA A 570 -10.07 -41.64 -33.06
CA ALA A 570 -11.01 -42.64 -32.57
C ALA A 570 -10.60 -43.15 -31.19
N PHE A 571 -9.30 -43.36 -30.93
CA PHE A 571 -8.79 -43.74 -29.61
C PHE A 571 -8.85 -42.64 -28.58
N ILE A 572 -8.64 -41.36 -28.95
CA ILE A 572 -8.90 -40.22 -28.09
C ILE A 572 -10.35 -40.22 -27.63
N MET A 573 -11.29 -40.37 -28.56
CA MET A 573 -12.72 -40.42 -28.24
C MET A 573 -13.09 -41.64 -27.39
N ALA A 574 -12.53 -42.82 -27.68
CA ALA A 574 -12.74 -44.03 -26.88
C ALA A 574 -12.24 -43.82 -25.43
N ALA A 575 -11.08 -43.23 -25.24
CA ALA A 575 -10.57 -42.91 -23.91
C ALA A 575 -11.47 -41.92 -23.13
N LYS A 576 -12.00 -40.91 -23.79
CA LYS A 576 -12.97 -39.96 -23.20
C LYS A 576 -14.27 -40.68 -22.79
N LEU A 577 -14.77 -41.59 -23.61
CA LEU A 577 -15.96 -42.39 -23.30
C LEU A 577 -15.72 -43.33 -22.11
N SER A 578 -14.53 -43.96 -22.03
CA SER A 578 -14.15 -44.78 -20.87
C SER A 578 -14.13 -43.96 -19.59
N TYR A 579 -13.52 -42.79 -19.62
CA TYR A 579 -13.49 -41.86 -18.49
C TYR A 579 -14.91 -41.45 -18.03
N LYS A 580 -15.77 -41.03 -18.95
CA LYS A 580 -17.16 -40.65 -18.66
C LYS A 580 -17.97 -41.80 -18.04
N ALA A 581 -17.72 -43.02 -18.45
CA ALA A 581 -18.40 -44.21 -17.92
C ALA A 581 -17.86 -44.62 -16.54
N ALA A 582 -16.55 -44.52 -16.32
CA ALA A 582 -15.89 -44.97 -15.10
C ALA A 582 -16.03 -44.00 -13.92
N ILE A 583 -15.75 -42.73 -14.13
CA ILE A 583 -15.57 -41.75 -13.05
C ILE A 583 -16.81 -41.58 -12.15
N PRO A 584 -18.07 -41.55 -12.66
CA PRO A 584 -19.25 -41.45 -11.79
C PRO A 584 -19.37 -42.63 -10.81
N ALA A 585 -18.90 -43.83 -11.18
CA ALA A 585 -18.91 -45.02 -10.32
C ALA A 585 -17.73 -45.10 -9.34
N ALA A 586 -16.68 -44.31 -9.58
CA ALA A 586 -15.47 -44.24 -8.76
C ALA A 586 -15.64 -43.46 -7.46
N GLY A 587 -16.83 -42.92 -7.18
CA GLY A 587 -17.08 -42.05 -6.02
C GLY A 587 -16.35 -40.72 -6.12
N PRO A 588 -16.69 -39.91 -7.13
CA PRO A 588 -16.05 -38.61 -7.32
C PRO A 588 -16.30 -37.68 -6.14
N VAL A 589 -15.34 -36.79 -5.83
CA VAL A 589 -15.36 -35.82 -4.73
C VAL A 589 -14.80 -34.50 -5.18
N LEU A 590 -15.30 -33.41 -4.57
CA LEU A 590 -14.74 -32.10 -4.73
C LEU A 590 -13.59 -31.88 -3.73
N LEU A 591 -12.56 -31.22 -4.21
CA LEU A 591 -11.41 -30.75 -3.42
C LEU A 591 -11.39 -29.24 -3.36
N ALA A 592 -11.23 -28.72 -2.14
CA ALA A 592 -11.08 -27.28 -1.90
C ALA A 592 -9.60 -26.92 -1.74
N PRO A 593 -9.14 -25.80 -2.31
CA PRO A 593 -7.79 -25.30 -2.08
C PRO A 593 -7.67 -24.77 -0.66
N ILE A 594 -6.62 -25.20 0.05
CA ILE A 594 -6.23 -24.75 1.37
C ILE A 594 -4.97 -23.90 1.22
N GLY A 595 -4.92 -22.78 1.92
CA GLY A 595 -3.74 -21.93 1.96
C GLY A 595 -3.30 -21.61 3.37
N THR A 596 -2.05 -21.20 3.51
CA THR A 596 -1.49 -20.65 4.74
C THR A 596 -1.82 -19.17 4.83
N LEU A 597 -2.56 -18.82 5.86
CA LEU A 597 -2.80 -17.45 6.29
C LEU A 597 -1.70 -17.06 7.27
N THR A 598 -0.97 -15.97 6.98
CA THR A 598 -0.04 -15.32 7.91
C THR A 598 -0.59 -13.92 8.21
N ALA A 599 -1.21 -13.77 9.38
CA ALA A 599 -1.87 -12.52 9.78
C ALA A 599 -1.05 -11.77 10.83
N HIS A 600 -0.65 -10.54 10.51
CA HIS A 600 0.04 -9.60 11.41
C HIS A 600 -1.00 -8.73 12.11
N VAL A 601 -1.02 -8.75 13.42
CA VAL A 601 -2.05 -8.06 14.22
C VAL A 601 -1.47 -7.44 15.50
N PRO A 602 -2.08 -6.37 16.02
CA PRO A 602 -1.70 -5.84 17.34
C PRO A 602 -1.76 -6.90 18.43
N ALA A 603 -0.90 -6.77 19.44
CA ALA A 603 -0.79 -7.71 20.55
C ALA A 603 -2.12 -7.99 21.32
N ALA A 604 -3.13 -7.13 21.17
CA ALA A 604 -4.44 -7.31 21.78
C ALA A 604 -5.39 -8.23 20.99
N ASN A 605 -5.12 -8.53 19.71
CA ASN A 605 -6.09 -9.17 18.80
C ASN A 605 -5.82 -10.63 18.39
N PRO A 606 -4.75 -11.33 18.81
CA PRO A 606 -4.50 -12.69 18.34
C PRO A 606 -5.63 -13.67 18.67
N GLY A 607 -6.24 -13.54 19.87
CA GLY A 607 -7.35 -14.38 20.28
C GLY A 607 -8.58 -14.27 19.39
N ASP A 608 -8.91 -13.06 18.94
CA ASP A 608 -10.01 -12.83 18.01
C ASP A 608 -9.75 -13.45 16.64
N ILE A 609 -8.49 -13.36 16.14
CA ILE A 609 -8.08 -13.98 14.89
C ILE A 609 -8.15 -15.51 14.97
N MET A 610 -7.66 -16.12 16.04
CA MET A 610 -7.74 -17.57 16.24
C MET A 610 -9.21 -18.05 16.28
N GLY A 611 -10.08 -17.28 16.94
CA GLY A 611 -11.53 -17.54 16.96
C GLY A 611 -12.15 -17.46 15.57
N GLU A 612 -11.77 -16.45 14.78
CA GLU A 612 -12.27 -16.27 13.43
C GLU A 612 -11.75 -17.35 12.46
N VAL A 613 -10.48 -17.72 12.56
CA VAL A 613 -9.91 -18.84 11.80
C VAL A 613 -10.70 -20.12 12.02
N THR A 614 -11.06 -20.42 13.28
CA THR A 614 -11.88 -21.59 13.61
C THR A 614 -13.27 -21.53 12.99
N LYS A 615 -13.94 -20.37 13.01
CA LYS A 615 -15.23 -20.15 12.34
C LYS A 615 -15.14 -20.37 10.84
N ARG A 616 -14.01 -20.01 10.22
CA ARG A 616 -13.70 -20.19 8.80
C ARG A 616 -13.17 -21.60 8.48
N ARG A 617 -13.38 -22.55 9.36
CA ARG A 617 -12.93 -23.93 9.19
C ARG A 617 -11.41 -24.07 9.05
N GLY A 618 -10.67 -23.08 9.50
CA GLY A 618 -9.21 -23.10 9.50
C GLY A 618 -8.64 -23.77 10.73
N ARG A 619 -7.35 -24.07 10.65
CA ARG A 619 -6.54 -24.66 11.72
C ARG A 619 -5.39 -23.71 12.05
N VAL A 620 -5.32 -23.24 13.28
CA VAL A 620 -4.18 -22.43 13.74
C VAL A 620 -2.94 -23.32 13.84
N LEU A 621 -1.83 -22.86 13.27
CA LEU A 621 -0.54 -23.54 13.29
C LEU A 621 0.36 -23.00 14.39
N GLY A 622 0.35 -21.70 14.60
CA GLY A 622 1.21 -21.05 15.58
C GLY A 622 0.91 -19.55 15.76
N MET A 623 1.59 -18.97 16.73
CA MET A 623 1.56 -17.54 17.01
C MET A 623 2.96 -17.12 17.51
N ASN A 624 3.53 -16.09 16.91
CA ASN A 624 4.85 -15.57 17.28
C ASN A 624 4.82 -14.04 17.30
N PRO A 625 5.57 -13.37 18.20
CA PRO A 625 5.78 -11.95 18.11
C PRO A 625 6.68 -11.61 16.91
N ASP A 626 6.41 -10.48 16.26
CA ASP A 626 7.30 -9.92 15.24
C ASP A 626 8.29 -8.90 15.85
N GLU A 627 9.18 -8.37 14.99
CA GLU A 627 10.20 -7.40 15.40
C GLU A 627 9.61 -6.06 15.87
N ASP A 628 8.40 -5.71 15.38
CA ASP A 628 7.71 -4.46 15.73
C ASP A 628 6.84 -4.60 17.01
N GLY A 629 6.88 -5.78 17.68
CA GLY A 629 6.07 -6.10 18.88
C GLY A 629 4.60 -6.40 18.56
N GLU A 630 4.26 -6.62 17.31
CA GLU A 630 2.98 -7.15 16.87
C GLU A 630 2.97 -8.68 16.96
N GLN A 631 1.84 -9.31 16.73
CA GLN A 631 1.71 -10.76 16.75
C GLN A 631 1.44 -11.28 15.34
N VAL A 632 2.12 -12.34 14.98
CA VAL A 632 1.91 -13.07 13.73
C VAL A 632 1.16 -14.35 14.03
N VAL A 633 -0.06 -14.48 13.50
CA VAL A 633 -0.86 -15.70 13.62
C VAL A 633 -0.77 -16.46 12.31
N GLU A 634 -0.27 -17.68 12.37
CA GLU A 634 -0.20 -18.60 11.24
C GLU A 634 -1.31 -19.64 11.31
N ALA A 635 -2.01 -19.84 10.22
CA ALA A 635 -3.11 -20.77 10.13
C ALA A 635 -3.31 -21.32 8.72
N GLU A 636 -3.83 -22.52 8.60
CA GLU A 636 -4.34 -23.05 7.35
C GLU A 636 -5.84 -22.81 7.24
N VAL A 637 -6.29 -22.21 6.13
CA VAL A 637 -7.69 -21.85 5.91
C VAL A 637 -8.12 -22.20 4.49
N PRO A 638 -9.35 -22.70 4.27
CA PRO A 638 -9.87 -22.86 2.93
C PRO A 638 -9.97 -21.52 2.19
N MET A 639 -9.48 -21.47 0.95
CA MET A 639 -9.47 -20.23 0.14
C MET A 639 -10.88 -19.63 -0.02
N SER A 640 -11.92 -20.47 -0.08
CA SER A 640 -13.32 -20.02 -0.16
C SER A 640 -13.78 -19.19 1.02
N GLU A 641 -13.13 -19.30 2.18
CA GLU A 641 -13.47 -18.59 3.41
C GLU A 641 -12.70 -17.27 3.57
N MET A 642 -11.82 -16.95 2.62
CA MET A 642 -10.96 -15.76 2.70
C MET A 642 -11.55 -14.50 2.03
N GLN A 643 -12.70 -14.62 1.34
CA GLN A 643 -13.26 -13.57 0.49
C GLN A 643 -13.47 -12.22 1.19
N ASP A 644 -13.94 -12.23 2.43
CA ASP A 644 -14.22 -11.04 3.25
C ASP A 644 -13.20 -10.82 4.39
N PHE A 645 -12.17 -11.65 4.47
CA PHE A 645 -11.22 -11.64 5.57
C PHE A 645 -10.48 -10.30 5.70
N THR A 646 -10.15 -9.65 4.58
CA THR A 646 -9.53 -8.31 4.58
C THR A 646 -10.39 -7.29 5.31
N THR A 647 -11.70 -7.28 5.04
CA THR A 647 -12.64 -6.35 5.67
C THR A 647 -12.78 -6.65 7.17
N PHE A 648 -12.91 -7.92 7.52
CA PHE A 648 -12.96 -8.38 8.92
C PHE A 648 -11.70 -7.95 9.69
N LEU A 649 -10.52 -8.27 9.16
CA LEU A 649 -9.24 -7.97 9.79
C LEU A 649 -9.08 -6.46 10.06
N ARG A 650 -9.43 -5.62 9.09
CA ARG A 650 -9.34 -4.18 9.22
C ARG A 650 -10.31 -3.60 10.24
N GLN A 651 -11.54 -4.10 10.29
CA GLN A 651 -12.50 -3.71 11.31
C GLN A 651 -12.03 -4.07 12.71
N LEU A 652 -11.57 -5.31 12.89
CA LEU A 652 -11.08 -5.81 14.17
C LEU A 652 -9.87 -5.02 14.65
N THR A 653 -8.89 -4.81 13.80
CA THR A 653 -7.61 -4.18 14.14
C THR A 653 -7.59 -2.66 13.96
N GLN A 654 -8.73 -2.07 13.63
CA GLN A 654 -8.83 -0.63 13.29
C GLN A 654 -7.83 -0.21 12.20
N GLY A 655 -7.66 -1.08 11.18
CA GLY A 655 -6.78 -0.83 10.04
C GLY A 655 -5.28 -1.07 10.30
N ARG A 656 -4.90 -1.66 11.45
CA ARG A 656 -3.49 -1.99 11.76
C ARG A 656 -3.04 -3.30 11.15
N GLY A 657 -3.95 -4.29 11.11
CA GLY A 657 -3.62 -5.64 10.65
C GLY A 657 -3.52 -5.76 9.13
N TRP A 658 -2.65 -6.63 8.70
CA TRP A 658 -2.49 -7.07 7.31
C TRP A 658 -2.17 -8.57 7.27
N PHE A 659 -2.26 -9.20 6.10
CA PHE A 659 -1.96 -10.61 5.98
C PHE A 659 -1.45 -10.99 4.59
N THR A 660 -0.82 -12.16 4.53
CA THR A 660 -0.55 -12.90 3.30
C THR A 660 -1.35 -14.20 3.28
N PHE A 661 -1.61 -14.71 2.09
CA PHE A 661 -2.31 -15.98 1.92
C PHE A 661 -1.73 -16.73 0.72
N ASP A 662 -1.08 -17.87 1.00
CA ASP A 662 -0.36 -18.67 0.02
C ASP A 662 -0.97 -20.07 -0.09
N PHE A 663 -1.22 -20.53 -1.33
CA PHE A 663 -1.74 -21.88 -1.58
C PHE A 663 -0.76 -22.95 -1.07
N VAL A 664 -1.30 -24.01 -0.46
CA VAL A 664 -0.50 -25.13 0.06
C VAL A 664 -0.89 -26.44 -0.60
N ARG A 665 -2.17 -26.82 -0.56
CA ARG A 665 -2.66 -28.10 -1.06
C ARG A 665 -4.18 -28.09 -1.27
N TYR A 666 -4.67 -29.19 -1.85
CA TYR A 666 -6.09 -29.49 -1.93
C TYR A 666 -6.52 -30.45 -0.82
N GLU A 667 -7.70 -30.24 -0.25
CA GLU A 667 -8.35 -31.15 0.72
C GLU A 667 -9.80 -31.42 0.32
N THR A 668 -10.32 -32.60 0.72
CA THR A 668 -11.70 -32.96 0.41
C THR A 668 -12.69 -31.97 0.97
N LEU A 669 -13.56 -31.43 0.12
CA LEU A 669 -14.62 -30.52 0.52
C LEU A 669 -15.65 -31.27 1.41
N PRO A 670 -16.11 -30.71 2.53
CA PRO A 670 -17.19 -31.31 3.32
C PRO A 670 -18.46 -31.46 2.50
N GLN A 671 -19.10 -32.64 2.61
CA GLN A 671 -20.27 -33.02 1.82
C GLN A 671 -21.42 -32.00 1.88
N MET A 672 -21.61 -31.33 3.02
CA MET A 672 -22.64 -30.31 3.19
C MET A 672 -22.44 -29.05 2.29
N LEU A 673 -21.22 -28.83 1.76
CA LEU A 673 -20.88 -27.71 0.89
C LEU A 673 -20.85 -28.10 -0.60
N GLU A 674 -20.78 -29.40 -0.91
CA GLU A 674 -20.68 -29.89 -2.28
C GLU A 674 -21.83 -29.40 -3.17
N ALA A 675 -23.07 -29.51 -2.68
CA ALA A 675 -24.25 -29.08 -3.42
C ALA A 675 -24.19 -27.61 -3.83
N LYS A 676 -23.74 -26.73 -2.92
CA LYS A 676 -23.59 -25.30 -3.18
C LYS A 676 -22.51 -25.03 -4.24
N VAL A 677 -21.37 -25.72 -4.15
CA VAL A 677 -20.27 -25.54 -5.11
C VAL A 677 -20.67 -26.05 -6.50
N ILE A 678 -21.39 -27.15 -6.57
CA ILE A 678 -21.91 -27.72 -7.84
C ILE A 678 -22.91 -26.72 -8.48
N GLU A 679 -23.82 -26.15 -7.69
CA GLU A 679 -24.77 -25.15 -8.18
C GLU A 679 -24.07 -23.91 -8.72
N GLN A 680 -23.07 -23.40 -7.99
CA GLN A 680 -22.24 -22.27 -8.42
C GLN A 680 -21.48 -22.59 -9.72
N ALA A 681 -20.90 -23.78 -9.83
CA ALA A 681 -20.19 -24.22 -11.03
C ALA A 681 -21.12 -24.28 -12.25
N LYS A 682 -22.35 -24.77 -12.07
CA LYS A 682 -23.37 -24.76 -13.12
C LYS A 682 -23.73 -23.35 -13.57
N ALA A 683 -23.92 -22.45 -12.63
CA ALA A 683 -24.19 -21.04 -12.93
C ALA A 683 -23.04 -20.34 -13.68
N LEU A 684 -21.80 -20.77 -13.45
CA LEU A 684 -20.61 -20.27 -14.13
C LEU A 684 -20.37 -20.90 -15.51
N GLY A 685 -21.18 -21.91 -15.90
CA GLY A 685 -21.06 -22.57 -17.18
C GLY A 685 -19.87 -23.56 -17.26
N ASN A 686 -19.35 -24.07 -16.14
CA ASN A 686 -18.23 -25.03 -16.15
C ASN A 686 -18.54 -26.35 -16.91
N PHE A 687 -19.80 -26.61 -17.14
CA PHE A 687 -20.27 -27.72 -17.97
C PHE A 687 -20.54 -27.34 -19.44
N ALA A 688 -20.22 -26.10 -19.82
CA ALA A 688 -20.49 -25.65 -21.16
C ALA A 688 -19.60 -26.34 -22.17
N GLU A 689 -20.30 -26.92 -23.15
CA GLU A 689 -19.85 -27.44 -24.43
C GLU A 689 -19.24 -28.86 -24.40
N GLU A 690 -20.12 -29.82 -24.11
CA GLU A 690 -20.10 -31.03 -24.91
C GLU A 690 -20.71 -30.68 -26.28
N GLU A 691 -19.93 -30.13 -27.20
CA GLU A 691 -20.31 -30.24 -28.60
C GLU A 691 -20.31 -31.71 -28.99
N ALA A 692 -21.47 -32.12 -29.51
CA ALA A 692 -21.85 -33.41 -29.96
C ALA A 692 -20.92 -34.03 -31.04
#